data_aa4657095a963b932bb276ccc2c98b66
#
_entry.id   aa4657095a963b932bb276ccc2c98b66
#
_cell.length_a   1.000
_cell.length_b   1.000
_cell.length_c   1.000
_cell.angle_alpha   90.00
_cell.angle_beta   90.00
_cell.angle_gamma   90.00
#
_symmetry.space_group_name_H-M   'P 1'
#
loop_
_entity.id
_entity.type
_entity.pdbx_description
1 polymer ?
#
loop_
_entity_poly.entity_id
_entity_poly.type
_entity_poly.pdbx_seq_one_letter_code
_entity_poly.pdbx_strand_id
1 'polypeptide(L)'
;MNIRYALLGSAASIILTAAAGPAAAQSTVFTTPHLTTATGSQSVDLGGVTFVNQGLIGVGRLDAGVRDFAGESLGSFSGMALDLASWRRNADGTYSGRMFTLPDRGPNDVGPFVGTTDYRNRVHISNLTFTPYTGAAALPQATGSQNQLAIVPSGGFFLIDGTGANFTGKDAGSNVITRNGIAYPSPAAGEGAGRISLDSEAIAFARDGSFYVSDEYAANIYHFDANGHQLGAIQTVPAILPRTAGAINFNGAGAPDTGRRNNQGLEALAITSDGKKLVTILQSATVQDTDGSNQNTRNNTRILVYDISGGATPAAPIGHYVLQLPTFTQNGGGGPVNRTAAQSEMLALNDTQFLVLSRDGIGRGSGASATNSPVFKSVLLVDISGATNIAGTGFETGTTPVATAGSLAPGIIPVQQVELVNMLNPVQLGRFGMNLNTAPSDATSLSEKWEALGLAPVLEEAAPKDFFLFVGNDNDFMTANGLINGQAFDASLSGAGGSGNNDSVILVYRLTLPTYVDPEALAAMVEGAPQVLVGARTLAAEVGTSANGPALHRLASLRRTDGGSGGGIQLWLEGHWSRATAAAAGLSDVEADGFGVAGGVDIGFGSARIGVGVGHTTLEGDFGVASAIEAKGTSIAVYGGVVLPSGFYMEAAASKTIDLKLGRIERPSAYGQTGLGRTDGDAWAAGAEAGWLFGFGNVKAGPFAGIEYVDVSLDGFTETGASVSNLVYGDLDYSRTRGSLGIEARVDVSPSVRPTLRAGYAIEEEHGDRRSTVRLASAQHAMGTQSVALADTERNRAFVSGGIDGSLGAVRYGVSAEGRFGRGEDEARASFVISLGL
;
A
#
# COMPACT_ATOMS: atom_id res chain seq x y z
N MET A 1 -43.68 -30.96 56.81
CA MET A 1 -42.39 -30.49 56.25
C MET A 1 -42.69 -29.94 54.87
N ASN A 2 -42.96 -28.61 54.80
CA ASN A 2 -43.50 -27.96 53.62
C ASN A 2 -42.40 -27.25 52.84
N ILE A 3 -42.22 -27.62 51.56
CA ILE A 3 -41.33 -26.92 50.65
C ILE A 3 -42.22 -26.06 49.71
N ARG A 4 -42.13 -24.74 49.81
CA ARG A 4 -42.78 -23.76 48.93
C ARG A 4 -41.85 -23.50 47.74
N TYR A 5 -42.37 -23.71 46.53
CA TYR A 5 -41.81 -23.26 45.30
C TYR A 5 -42.17 -21.78 45.07
N ALA A 6 -41.20 -20.93 44.88
CA ALA A 6 -41.41 -19.55 44.39
C ALA A 6 -41.13 -19.51 42.87
N LEU A 7 -42.17 -19.22 42.10
CA LEU A 7 -42.05 -18.89 40.69
C LEU A 7 -41.64 -17.40 40.57
N LEU A 8 -40.46 -17.18 40.03
CA LEU A 8 -40.05 -15.88 39.54
C LEU A 8 -40.37 -15.79 38.03
N GLY A 9 -41.37 -14.99 37.70
CA GLY A 9 -41.73 -14.66 36.32
C GLY A 9 -40.73 -13.61 35.78
N SER A 10 -39.94 -13.98 34.78
CA SER A 10 -39.09 -13.08 34.02
C SER A 10 -39.94 -12.39 32.91
N ALA A 11 -40.30 -11.14 33.07
CA ALA A 11 -40.83 -10.32 31.97
C ALA A 11 -39.68 -9.97 31.01
N ALA A 12 -39.66 -10.62 29.86
CA ALA A 12 -38.76 -10.22 28.76
C ALA A 12 -39.31 -8.97 28.11
N SER A 13 -38.68 -7.83 28.37
CA SER A 13 -38.95 -6.57 27.62
C SER A 13 -38.31 -6.72 26.25
N ILE A 14 -39.12 -6.89 25.21
CA ILE A 14 -38.69 -6.77 23.82
C ILE A 14 -38.45 -5.30 23.56
N ILE A 15 -37.21 -4.88 23.57
CA ILE A 15 -36.80 -3.57 23.05
C ILE A 15 -36.85 -3.70 21.51
N LEU A 16 -37.88 -3.15 20.88
CA LEU A 16 -37.91 -2.91 19.45
C LEU A 16 -36.90 -1.77 19.18
N THR A 17 -35.69 -2.11 18.83
CA THR A 17 -34.79 -1.16 18.18
C THR A 17 -35.35 -0.92 16.78
N ALA A 18 -36.06 0.19 16.61
CA ALA A 18 -36.31 0.74 15.28
C ALA A 18 -34.94 1.00 14.68
N ALA A 19 -34.58 0.25 13.63
CA ALA A 19 -33.47 0.61 12.79
C ALA A 19 -33.79 1.99 12.22
N ALA A 20 -33.15 3.03 12.73
CA ALA A 20 -33.12 4.32 12.08
C ALA A 20 -32.52 4.08 10.71
N GLY A 21 -33.29 4.21 9.65
CA GLY A 21 -32.80 4.25 8.30
C GLY A 21 -31.71 5.35 8.23
N PRO A 22 -30.72 5.24 7.32
CA PRO A 22 -29.70 6.27 7.19
C PRO A 22 -30.41 7.62 7.01
N ALA A 23 -30.15 8.56 7.94
CA ALA A 23 -30.61 9.93 7.78
C ALA A 23 -30.02 10.43 6.46
N ALA A 24 -30.85 10.88 5.52
CA ALA A 24 -30.39 11.48 4.29
C ALA A 24 -29.43 12.61 4.69
N ALA A 25 -28.17 12.51 4.24
CA ALA A 25 -27.18 13.52 4.50
C ALA A 25 -27.71 14.85 3.93
N GLN A 26 -28.00 15.80 4.80
CA GLN A 26 -28.41 17.13 4.39
C GLN A 26 -27.14 17.94 4.13
N SER A 27 -27.12 18.71 3.02
CA SER A 27 -26.04 19.66 2.75
C SER A 27 -25.84 20.57 3.95
N THR A 28 -24.61 20.64 4.47
CA THR A 28 -24.29 21.50 5.62
C THR A 28 -24.40 22.97 5.22
N VAL A 29 -24.97 23.80 6.09
CA VAL A 29 -25.31 25.20 5.81
C VAL A 29 -24.57 26.12 6.77
N PHE A 30 -23.87 27.13 6.26
CA PHE A 30 -23.14 28.13 7.04
C PHE A 30 -23.64 29.53 6.73
N THR A 31 -24.25 30.20 7.68
CA THR A 31 -24.68 31.60 7.53
C THR A 31 -23.67 32.62 8.07
N THR A 32 -22.73 32.14 8.87
CA THR A 32 -21.60 32.90 9.46
C THR A 32 -20.30 32.15 9.23
N PRO A 33 -19.13 32.81 9.38
CA PRO A 33 -17.84 32.13 9.26
C PRO A 33 -17.73 30.90 10.16
N HIS A 34 -17.41 29.76 9.56
CA HIS A 34 -17.28 28.48 10.26
C HIS A 34 -15.92 28.37 10.94
N LEU A 35 -15.70 29.16 11.99
CA LEU A 35 -14.44 29.23 12.72
C LEU A 35 -14.35 28.16 13.80
N THR A 36 -13.14 27.66 14.02
CA THR A 36 -12.79 26.84 15.17
C THR A 36 -11.59 27.42 15.90
N THR A 37 -11.53 27.26 17.23
CA THR A 37 -10.38 27.63 18.07
C THR A 37 -9.76 26.43 18.77
N ALA A 38 -10.06 25.23 18.28
CA ALA A 38 -9.55 24.00 18.87
C ALA A 38 -8.02 23.95 18.84
N THR A 39 -7.40 23.75 19.99
CA THR A 39 -5.94 23.61 20.15
C THR A 39 -5.47 22.17 20.25
N GLY A 40 -6.37 21.25 20.59
CA GLY A 40 -6.12 19.81 20.69
C GLY A 40 -6.68 19.02 19.51
N SER A 41 -6.42 17.71 19.55
CA SER A 41 -6.93 16.76 18.55
C SER A 41 -8.46 16.78 18.50
N GLN A 42 -9.01 16.68 17.30
CA GLN A 42 -10.44 16.59 17.03
C GLN A 42 -10.75 15.24 16.38
N SER A 43 -11.78 14.56 16.85
CA SER A 43 -12.21 13.25 16.33
C SER A 43 -13.53 13.34 15.63
N VAL A 44 -13.68 12.58 14.55
CA VAL A 44 -14.96 12.40 13.83
C VAL A 44 -15.17 10.93 13.54
N ASP A 45 -16.44 10.52 13.48
CA ASP A 45 -16.81 9.15 13.16
C ASP A 45 -17.46 9.08 11.77
N LEU A 46 -17.00 8.13 10.95
CA LEU A 46 -17.64 7.77 9.69
C LEU A 46 -17.65 6.25 9.52
N GLY A 47 -18.80 5.68 9.20
CA GLY A 47 -18.93 4.22 9.03
C GLY A 47 -18.57 3.38 10.27
N GLY A 48 -18.66 3.96 11.48
CA GLY A 48 -18.29 3.29 12.74
C GLY A 48 -16.77 3.27 13.01
N VAL A 49 -15.99 4.04 12.26
CA VAL A 49 -14.53 4.22 12.47
C VAL A 49 -14.25 5.66 12.89
N THR A 50 -13.42 5.82 13.92
CA THR A 50 -12.99 7.13 14.43
C THR A 50 -11.73 7.59 13.71
N PHE A 51 -11.78 8.76 13.08
CA PHE A 51 -10.67 9.49 12.46
C PHE A 51 -10.27 10.67 13.32
N VAL A 52 -8.98 11.04 13.33
CA VAL A 52 -8.49 12.10 14.19
C VAL A 52 -7.69 13.13 13.41
N ASN A 53 -8.05 14.39 13.52
CA ASN A 53 -7.20 15.53 13.16
C ASN A 53 -6.39 15.94 14.40
N GLN A 54 -5.07 15.74 14.36
CA GLN A 54 -4.18 16.09 15.46
C GLN A 54 -3.71 17.56 15.40
N GLY A 55 -4.10 18.28 14.34
CA GLY A 55 -3.86 19.70 14.16
C GLY A 55 -2.75 20.05 13.17
N LEU A 56 -2.56 21.35 12.97
CA LEU A 56 -1.53 21.93 12.11
C LEU A 56 -0.16 21.80 12.79
N ILE A 57 0.82 21.21 12.09
CA ILE A 57 2.15 20.90 12.63
C ILE A 57 3.30 21.49 11.82
N GLY A 58 3.00 22.17 10.72
CA GLY A 58 3.99 22.87 9.90
C GLY A 58 3.36 23.67 8.80
N VAL A 59 4.12 24.65 8.30
CA VAL A 59 3.78 25.46 7.13
C VAL A 59 5.02 25.58 6.26
N GLY A 60 4.87 25.45 4.95
CA GLY A 60 5.88 25.75 3.94
C GLY A 60 5.45 26.95 3.09
N ARG A 61 6.42 27.76 2.67
CA ARG A 61 6.18 28.88 1.77
C ARG A 61 7.22 28.90 0.66
N LEU A 62 6.74 29.08 -0.58
CA LEU A 62 7.54 29.32 -1.77
C LEU A 62 7.20 30.69 -2.34
N ASP A 63 8.20 31.54 -2.50
CA ASP A 63 8.03 32.87 -3.05
C ASP A 63 7.46 32.83 -4.47
N ALA A 64 6.45 33.66 -4.77
CA ALA A 64 5.78 33.68 -6.07
C ALA A 64 6.68 34.17 -7.22
N GLY A 65 7.83 34.77 -6.95
CA GLY A 65 8.85 35.16 -7.92
C GLY A 65 9.78 34.02 -8.36
N VAL A 66 9.67 32.82 -7.75
CA VAL A 66 10.50 31.66 -8.09
C VAL A 66 10.28 31.23 -9.53
N ARG A 67 11.38 30.87 -10.22
CA ARG A 67 11.36 30.37 -11.59
C ARG A 67 11.37 28.84 -11.62
N ASP A 68 10.67 28.31 -12.61
CA ASP A 68 10.63 26.88 -12.91
C ASP A 68 11.86 26.41 -13.74
N PHE A 69 11.82 25.15 -14.15
CA PHE A 69 12.87 24.52 -14.97
C PHE A 69 13.03 25.16 -16.38
N ALA A 70 12.01 25.86 -16.89
CA ALA A 70 12.04 26.58 -18.15
C ALA A 70 12.48 28.05 -17.97
N GLY A 71 12.75 28.50 -16.75
CA GLY A 71 13.08 29.88 -16.42
C GLY A 71 11.87 30.81 -16.40
N GLU A 72 10.65 30.26 -16.44
CA GLU A 72 9.37 30.97 -16.36
C GLU A 72 8.85 31.01 -14.91
N SER A 73 7.78 31.82 -14.66
CA SER A 73 7.13 31.81 -13.33
C SER A 73 6.64 30.40 -13.01
N LEU A 74 6.99 29.88 -11.81
CA LEU A 74 6.57 28.57 -11.38
C LEU A 74 5.05 28.49 -11.25
N GLY A 75 4.43 29.54 -10.71
CA GLY A 75 2.97 29.69 -10.64
C GLY A 75 2.32 28.90 -9.54
N SER A 76 1.17 28.34 -9.81
CA SER A 76 0.20 27.83 -8.86
C SER A 76 0.42 26.37 -8.48
N PHE A 77 -0.23 25.96 -7.37
CA PHE A 77 -0.42 24.56 -7.01
C PHE A 77 -1.91 24.24 -7.13
N SER A 78 -2.40 24.04 -8.36
CA SER A 78 -3.75 23.52 -8.60
C SER A 78 -3.84 22.04 -8.31
N GLY A 79 -2.78 21.28 -8.62
CA GLY A 79 -2.66 19.86 -8.26
C GLY A 79 -1.33 19.52 -7.59
N MET A 80 -1.34 18.46 -6.75
CA MET A 80 -0.15 17.97 -6.06
C MET A 80 -0.16 16.45 -5.98
N ALA A 81 1.02 15.84 -6.17
CA ALA A 81 1.25 14.45 -5.84
C ALA A 81 2.59 14.29 -5.12
N LEU A 82 2.63 13.50 -4.05
CA LEU A 82 3.88 13.16 -3.37
C LEU A 82 4.46 11.89 -3.99
N ASP A 83 5.76 11.89 -4.25
CA ASP A 83 6.50 10.69 -4.61
C ASP A 83 6.77 9.86 -3.35
N LEU A 84 5.82 8.99 -3.01
CA LEU A 84 5.88 8.15 -1.82
C LEU A 84 7.08 7.21 -1.84
N ALA A 85 7.53 6.74 -3.01
CA ALA A 85 8.72 5.91 -3.12
C ALA A 85 9.99 6.63 -2.67
N SER A 86 10.04 7.97 -2.74
CA SER A 86 11.14 8.80 -2.25
C SER A 86 10.99 9.24 -0.79
N TRP A 87 9.80 9.08 -0.18
CA TRP A 87 9.53 9.57 1.17
C TRP A 87 10.29 8.81 2.24
N ARG A 88 11.01 9.50 3.11
CA ARG A 88 11.83 8.92 4.19
C ARG A 88 11.74 9.74 5.47
N ARG A 89 11.77 9.06 6.60
CA ARG A 89 12.04 9.67 7.90
C ARG A 89 13.53 9.60 8.19
N ASN A 90 14.16 10.75 8.40
CA ASN A 90 15.59 10.87 8.65
C ASN A 90 15.92 10.56 10.12
N ALA A 91 17.19 10.26 10.41
CA ALA A 91 17.65 9.90 11.75
C ALA A 91 17.48 11.05 12.79
N ASP A 92 17.45 12.29 12.34
CA ASP A 92 17.23 13.49 13.17
C ASP A 92 15.74 13.80 13.40
N GLY A 93 14.82 12.97 12.88
CA GLY A 93 13.38 13.13 13.01
C GLY A 93 12.74 14.05 11.96
N THR A 94 13.52 14.59 11.03
CA THR A 94 13.00 15.30 9.84
C THR A 94 12.53 14.29 8.79
N TYR A 95 11.86 14.80 7.76
CA TYR A 95 11.39 14.00 6.62
C TYR A 95 11.92 14.58 5.33
N SER A 96 12.18 13.73 4.35
CA SER A 96 12.60 14.14 3.01
C SER A 96 11.86 13.34 1.95
N GLY A 97 11.65 13.96 0.79
CA GLY A 97 10.95 13.34 -0.34
C GLY A 97 10.86 14.27 -1.53
N ARG A 98 10.14 13.87 -2.56
CA ARG A 98 9.84 14.67 -3.76
C ARG A 98 8.35 14.92 -3.87
N MET A 99 8.02 16.04 -4.49
CA MET A 99 6.66 16.49 -4.80
C MET A 99 6.57 16.86 -6.25
N PHE A 100 5.48 16.46 -6.88
CA PHE A 100 5.04 16.96 -8.19
C PHE A 100 3.95 17.98 -7.96
N THR A 101 3.99 19.10 -8.69
CA THR A 101 2.92 20.10 -8.69
C THR A 101 2.51 20.42 -10.11
N LEU A 102 1.23 20.71 -10.28
CA LEU A 102 0.59 20.99 -11.54
C LEU A 102 -0.04 22.39 -11.45
N PRO A 103 0.41 23.39 -12.23
CA PRO A 103 -0.33 24.64 -12.41
C PRO A 103 -1.57 24.42 -13.28
N ASP A 104 -2.54 25.34 -13.13
CA ASP A 104 -3.72 25.42 -13.98
C ASP A 104 -3.41 25.84 -15.43
N ARG A 105 -4.31 26.54 -16.10
CA ARG A 105 -4.12 27.11 -17.45
C ARG A 105 -3.08 28.22 -17.54
N GLY A 106 -2.46 28.63 -16.44
CA GLY A 106 -1.52 29.75 -16.37
C GLY A 106 -2.20 31.11 -16.19
N PRO A 107 -1.43 32.23 -16.34
CA PRO A 107 -1.94 33.56 -16.08
C PRO A 107 -3.20 33.87 -16.90
N ASN A 108 -4.26 34.33 -16.21
CA ASN A 108 -5.57 34.61 -16.77
C ASN A 108 -6.14 35.88 -16.15
N ASP A 109 -6.45 36.88 -16.97
CA ASP A 109 -6.97 38.20 -16.53
C ASP A 109 -6.11 38.85 -15.41
N VAL A 110 -4.79 38.63 -15.42
CA VAL A 110 -3.84 39.17 -14.44
C VAL A 110 -2.78 40.04 -15.12
N GLY A 111 -2.40 41.12 -14.49
CA GLY A 111 -1.41 42.05 -15.01
C GLY A 111 -1.77 42.57 -16.43
N PRO A 112 -0.89 42.38 -17.43
CA PRO A 112 -1.14 42.83 -18.80
C PRO A 112 -2.00 41.85 -19.62
N PHE A 113 -2.29 40.66 -19.13
CA PHE A 113 -3.02 39.64 -19.85
C PHE A 113 -4.52 39.91 -19.79
N VAL A 114 -5.19 39.79 -20.93
CA VAL A 114 -6.65 39.82 -21.06
C VAL A 114 -7.11 38.45 -21.50
N GLY A 115 -7.90 37.82 -20.70
CA GLY A 115 -8.27 36.40 -20.84
C GLY A 115 -7.08 35.46 -20.60
N THR A 116 -7.21 34.25 -21.12
CA THR A 116 -6.21 33.18 -20.96
C THR A 116 -4.98 33.41 -21.88
N THR A 117 -3.86 32.81 -21.48
CA THR A 117 -2.57 32.90 -22.20
C THR A 117 -2.22 31.61 -22.92
N ASP A 118 -1.24 31.68 -23.85
CA ASP A 118 -0.65 30.50 -24.46
C ASP A 118 0.38 29.84 -23.51
N TYR A 119 -0.06 29.55 -22.27
CA TYR A 119 0.75 28.84 -21.28
C TYR A 119 0.98 27.39 -21.71
N ARG A 120 2.20 26.91 -21.64
CA ARG A 120 2.54 25.51 -21.92
C ARG A 120 2.37 24.71 -20.63
N ASN A 121 1.26 23.95 -20.55
CA ASN A 121 0.97 23.12 -19.38
C ASN A 121 2.17 22.19 -19.06
N ARG A 122 2.46 22.04 -17.78
CA ARG A 122 3.69 21.38 -17.30
C ARG A 122 3.53 20.84 -15.90
N VAL A 123 4.40 19.91 -15.53
CA VAL A 123 4.55 19.39 -14.16
C VAL A 123 5.87 19.89 -13.60
N HIS A 124 5.86 20.44 -12.40
CA HIS A 124 7.07 20.82 -11.67
C HIS A 124 7.46 19.70 -10.68
N ILE A 125 8.77 19.55 -10.45
CA ILE A 125 9.35 18.63 -9.47
C ILE A 125 10.08 19.46 -8.42
N SER A 126 9.76 19.23 -7.14
CA SER A 126 10.43 19.88 -6.01
C SER A 126 10.94 18.83 -5.02
N ASN A 127 12.13 19.07 -4.45
CA ASN A 127 12.58 18.34 -3.28
C ASN A 127 11.99 18.97 -2.03
N LEU A 128 11.53 18.12 -1.11
CA LEU A 128 10.97 18.52 0.17
C LEU A 128 11.89 18.13 1.32
N THR A 129 11.97 19.04 2.31
CA THR A 129 12.47 18.70 3.65
C THR A 129 11.47 19.23 4.67
N PHE A 130 10.90 18.33 5.48
CA PHE A 130 9.88 18.68 6.47
C PHE A 130 10.39 18.46 7.88
N THR A 131 10.29 19.49 8.71
CA THR A 131 10.62 19.49 10.14
C THR A 131 9.36 19.82 10.94
N PRO A 132 8.62 18.83 11.48
CA PRO A 132 7.41 19.07 12.24
C PRO A 132 7.69 20.00 13.42
N TYR A 133 6.85 21.02 13.61
CA TYR A 133 6.97 21.92 14.77
C TYR A 133 6.19 21.38 15.96
N THR A 134 6.92 20.94 16.97
CA THR A 134 6.36 20.37 18.20
C THR A 134 6.29 21.39 19.35
N GLY A 135 6.82 22.61 19.17
CA GLY A 135 6.79 23.67 20.17
C GLY A 135 5.36 24.15 20.50
N ALA A 136 5.10 24.48 21.77
CA ALA A 136 3.81 25.03 22.21
C ALA A 136 3.64 26.53 21.91
N ALA A 137 4.75 27.29 21.81
CA ALA A 137 4.73 28.73 21.60
C ALA A 137 4.33 29.09 20.15
N ALA A 138 3.59 30.20 19.98
CA ALA A 138 3.37 30.78 18.68
C ALA A 138 4.65 31.39 18.12
N LEU A 139 4.89 31.21 16.84
CA LEU A 139 5.99 31.87 16.12
C LEU A 139 5.60 33.33 15.79
N PRO A 140 6.58 34.21 15.54
CA PRO A 140 6.28 35.58 15.13
C PRO A 140 5.38 35.66 13.91
N GLN A 141 4.47 36.62 13.84
CA GLN A 141 3.65 36.86 12.64
C GLN A 141 4.53 37.45 11.51
N ALA A 142 5.10 36.55 10.74
CA ALA A 142 5.97 36.88 9.62
C ALA A 142 6.03 35.70 8.63
N THR A 143 6.26 35.95 7.36
CA THR A 143 6.44 34.92 6.32
C THR A 143 7.64 34.00 6.63
N GLY A 144 8.70 34.52 7.26
CA GLY A 144 9.87 33.74 7.68
C GLY A 144 9.58 32.69 8.78
N SER A 145 8.44 32.77 9.47
CA SER A 145 7.98 31.76 10.42
C SER A 145 7.37 30.51 9.76
N GLN A 146 7.13 30.58 8.45
CA GLN A 146 6.48 29.52 7.64
C GLN A 146 7.53 28.74 6.86
N ASN A 147 8.47 28.12 7.60
CA ASN A 147 9.66 27.46 7.07
C ASN A 147 9.84 26.00 7.53
N GLN A 148 8.78 25.38 8.11
CA GLN A 148 8.86 24.00 8.57
C GLN A 148 8.92 23.02 7.39
N LEU A 149 8.33 23.38 6.26
CA LEU A 149 8.46 22.65 5.01
C LEU A 149 9.30 23.47 4.02
N ALA A 150 10.53 23.05 3.77
CA ALA A 150 11.35 23.60 2.70
C ALA A 150 10.94 22.97 1.37
N ILE A 151 10.68 23.82 0.36
CA ILE A 151 10.25 23.43 -0.99
C ILE A 151 11.32 23.95 -1.95
N VAL A 152 12.07 23.06 -2.62
CA VAL A 152 13.16 23.42 -3.51
C VAL A 152 12.89 22.89 -4.90
N PRO A 153 12.46 23.73 -5.87
CA PRO A 153 12.30 23.32 -7.26
C PRO A 153 13.56 22.66 -7.81
N SER A 154 13.42 21.49 -8.42
CA SER A 154 14.55 20.67 -8.87
C SER A 154 14.44 20.22 -10.34
N GLY A 155 13.27 20.45 -10.99
CA GLY A 155 13.06 20.09 -12.38
C GLY A 155 11.60 20.18 -12.79
N GLY A 156 11.27 19.51 -13.87
CA GLY A 156 9.93 19.43 -14.41
C GLY A 156 9.93 19.02 -15.87
N PHE A 157 8.74 18.89 -16.46
CA PHE A 157 8.56 18.58 -17.88
C PHE A 157 7.26 19.18 -18.41
N PHE A 158 7.20 19.43 -19.72
CA PHE A 158 6.00 19.90 -20.40
C PHE A 158 5.04 18.75 -20.69
N LEU A 159 3.73 19.03 -20.71
CA LEU A 159 2.72 18.12 -21.21
C LEU A 159 2.66 18.22 -22.75
N ILE A 160 2.77 17.07 -23.41
CA ILE A 160 2.90 16.97 -24.87
C ILE A 160 1.79 16.04 -25.38
N ASP A 161 1.04 16.48 -26.38
CA ASP A 161 -0.03 15.70 -26.98
C ASP A 161 0.49 14.56 -27.88
N GLY A 162 -0.41 13.64 -28.29
CA GLY A 162 -0.06 12.51 -29.16
C GLY A 162 0.48 12.89 -30.54
N THR A 163 0.54 14.20 -30.91
CA THR A 163 1.17 14.69 -32.14
C THR A 163 2.56 15.27 -31.90
N GLY A 164 2.99 15.35 -30.65
CA GLY A 164 4.26 15.98 -30.25
C GLY A 164 4.16 17.50 -29.98
N ALA A 165 2.94 18.07 -29.96
CA ALA A 165 2.73 19.46 -29.64
C ALA A 165 2.48 19.66 -28.14
N ASN A 166 2.96 20.77 -27.57
CA ASN A 166 2.60 21.15 -26.19
C ASN A 166 1.09 21.42 -26.08
N PHE A 167 0.50 21.09 -24.95
CA PHE A 167 -0.81 21.64 -24.58
C PHE A 167 -0.73 23.17 -24.42
N THR A 168 -1.88 23.82 -24.40
CA THR A 168 -1.97 25.28 -24.21
C THR A 168 -3.04 25.62 -23.17
N GLY A 169 -2.75 26.57 -22.28
CA GLY A 169 -3.75 27.12 -21.34
C GLY A 169 -4.77 28.04 -22.02
N LYS A 170 -4.64 28.30 -23.32
CA LYS A 170 -5.55 29.19 -24.05
C LYS A 170 -6.94 28.62 -24.16
N ASP A 171 -7.97 29.39 -23.79
CA ASP A 171 -9.38 29.03 -24.02
C ASP A 171 -9.64 28.72 -25.50
N ALA A 172 -10.27 27.58 -25.76
CA ALA A 172 -10.57 27.14 -27.13
C ALA A 172 -11.64 27.95 -27.86
N GLY A 173 -12.38 28.75 -27.13
CA GLY A 173 -13.66 29.26 -27.64
C GLY A 173 -14.61 28.12 -27.99
N SER A 174 -15.37 28.22 -29.07
CA SER A 174 -16.32 27.18 -29.48
C SER A 174 -15.72 26.11 -30.40
N ASN A 175 -14.43 26.18 -30.70
CA ASN A 175 -13.80 25.23 -31.63
C ASN A 175 -13.47 23.90 -30.92
N VAL A 176 -13.74 22.80 -31.63
CA VAL A 176 -13.56 21.44 -31.17
C VAL A 176 -12.77 20.65 -32.24
N ILE A 177 -11.75 19.95 -31.81
CA ILE A 177 -11.05 18.95 -32.65
C ILE A 177 -11.38 17.57 -32.14
N THR A 178 -11.40 16.57 -33.03
CA THR A 178 -11.65 15.18 -32.63
C THR A 178 -10.46 14.30 -33.01
N ARG A 179 -9.94 13.55 -32.07
CA ARG A 179 -8.86 12.57 -32.31
C ARG A 179 -9.23 11.25 -31.64
N ASN A 180 -9.15 10.12 -32.37
CA ASN A 180 -9.47 8.80 -31.84
C ASN A 180 -10.86 8.70 -31.15
N GLY A 181 -11.85 9.46 -31.66
CA GLY A 181 -13.20 9.48 -31.10
C GLY A 181 -13.40 10.39 -29.90
N ILE A 182 -12.34 10.98 -29.36
CA ILE A 182 -12.39 11.93 -28.24
C ILE A 182 -12.47 13.37 -28.76
N ALA A 183 -13.37 14.16 -28.19
CA ALA A 183 -13.50 15.59 -28.47
C ALA A 183 -12.57 16.40 -27.54
N TYR A 184 -11.79 17.29 -28.15
CA TYR A 184 -10.84 18.16 -27.44
C TYR A 184 -11.13 19.64 -27.72
N PRO A 185 -11.00 20.53 -26.72
CA PRO A 185 -10.99 21.97 -26.94
C PRO A 185 -9.69 22.37 -27.68
N SER A 186 -9.79 23.28 -28.64
CA SER A 186 -8.62 23.76 -29.40
C SER A 186 -8.90 25.11 -29.98
N PRO A 187 -8.05 26.14 -29.79
CA PRO A 187 -8.25 27.43 -30.45
C PRO A 187 -8.21 27.28 -31.98
N ALA A 188 -9.19 27.92 -32.66
CA ALA A 188 -9.28 27.85 -34.10
C ALA A 188 -8.21 28.68 -34.82
N ALA A 189 -7.74 29.79 -34.22
CA ALA A 189 -6.78 30.73 -34.76
C ALA A 189 -6.03 31.46 -33.66
N GLY A 190 -4.93 32.11 -34.01
CA GLY A 190 -4.10 32.88 -33.08
C GLY A 190 -3.18 32.00 -32.22
N GLU A 191 -2.91 32.47 -31.01
CA GLU A 191 -2.08 31.72 -30.03
C GLU A 191 -2.73 30.40 -29.67
N GLY A 192 -1.96 29.32 -29.60
CA GLY A 192 -2.45 27.99 -29.29
C GLY A 192 -3.22 27.30 -30.42
N ALA A 193 -3.42 27.91 -31.60
CA ALA A 193 -4.23 27.36 -32.69
C ALA A 193 -3.80 25.94 -33.08
N GLY A 194 -4.81 25.00 -33.13
CA GLY A 194 -4.62 23.57 -33.47
C GLY A 194 -4.03 22.74 -32.37
N ARG A 195 -3.63 23.31 -31.24
CA ARG A 195 -3.21 22.57 -30.04
C ARG A 195 -4.39 22.27 -29.10
N ILE A 196 -4.26 21.28 -28.28
CA ILE A 196 -5.29 20.97 -27.26
C ILE A 196 -5.20 22.02 -26.15
N SER A 197 -6.32 22.68 -25.87
CA SER A 197 -6.47 23.51 -24.67
C SER A 197 -6.60 22.63 -23.43
N LEU A 198 -5.91 22.99 -22.36
CA LEU A 198 -5.94 22.28 -21.09
C LEU A 198 -5.96 23.29 -19.93
N ASP A 199 -6.97 23.16 -19.11
CA ASP A 199 -7.05 23.77 -17.79
C ASP A 199 -6.81 22.65 -16.79
N SER A 200 -5.56 22.42 -16.47
CA SER A 200 -5.10 21.30 -15.68
C SER A 200 -5.33 21.55 -14.19
N GLU A 201 -6.02 20.63 -13.49
CA GLU A 201 -6.40 20.85 -12.10
C GLU A 201 -5.74 19.81 -11.16
N ALA A 202 -5.99 18.52 -11.33
CA ALA A 202 -5.43 17.50 -10.46
C ALA A 202 -4.49 16.56 -11.23
N ILE A 203 -3.56 15.93 -10.48
CA ILE A 203 -2.60 14.95 -10.98
C ILE A 203 -2.57 13.70 -10.10
N ALA A 204 -2.67 12.51 -10.70
CA ALA A 204 -2.61 11.23 -10.00
C ALA A 204 -1.68 10.25 -10.72
N PHE A 205 -0.62 9.80 -10.03
CA PHE A 205 0.36 8.86 -10.58
C PHE A 205 -0.09 7.41 -10.40
N ALA A 206 0.03 6.64 -11.48
CA ALA A 206 -0.04 5.18 -11.44
C ALA A 206 1.32 4.60 -11.03
N ARG A 207 1.31 3.34 -10.63
CA ARG A 207 2.49 2.67 -10.08
C ARG A 207 3.62 2.44 -11.09
N ASP A 208 3.31 2.38 -12.38
CA ASP A 208 4.27 2.26 -13.47
C ASP A 208 4.95 3.60 -13.83
N GLY A 209 4.62 4.69 -13.12
CA GLY A 209 5.12 6.04 -13.37
C GLY A 209 4.31 6.82 -14.39
N SER A 210 3.34 6.20 -15.07
CA SER A 210 2.35 6.94 -15.86
C SER A 210 1.44 7.75 -14.94
N PHE A 211 0.76 8.77 -15.45
CA PHE A 211 -0.10 9.60 -14.63
C PHE A 211 -1.32 10.12 -15.38
N TYR A 212 -2.30 10.55 -14.62
CA TYR A 212 -3.52 11.16 -15.13
C TYR A 212 -3.60 12.62 -14.70
N VAL A 213 -4.20 13.44 -15.56
CA VAL A 213 -4.50 14.87 -15.31
C VAL A 213 -5.97 15.12 -15.60
N SER A 214 -6.68 15.77 -14.68
CA SER A 214 -8.04 16.25 -14.90
C SER A 214 -8.06 17.61 -15.61
N ASP A 215 -9.17 17.90 -16.31
CA ASP A 215 -9.32 19.07 -17.15
C ASP A 215 -10.61 19.83 -16.84
N GLU A 216 -10.50 21.12 -16.60
CA GLU A 216 -11.64 21.98 -16.36
C GLU A 216 -12.34 22.40 -17.66
N TYR A 217 -11.62 22.51 -18.78
CA TYR A 217 -12.21 22.95 -20.06
C TYR A 217 -13.13 21.91 -20.70
N ALA A 218 -12.63 20.68 -20.95
CA ALA A 218 -13.43 19.62 -21.56
C ALA A 218 -14.11 18.72 -20.52
N ALA A 219 -13.69 18.79 -19.26
CA ALA A 219 -13.98 17.81 -18.24
C ALA A 219 -13.53 16.39 -18.67
N ASN A 220 -12.45 16.29 -19.42
CA ASN A 220 -11.77 15.07 -19.79
C ASN A 220 -10.72 14.68 -18.74
N ILE A 221 -10.23 13.43 -18.79
CA ILE A 221 -9.07 12.98 -18.04
C ILE A 221 -8.02 12.54 -19.04
N TYR A 222 -6.82 13.12 -18.97
CA TYR A 222 -5.72 12.81 -19.88
C TYR A 222 -4.76 11.83 -19.21
N HIS A 223 -4.31 10.81 -19.94
CA HIS A 223 -3.33 9.83 -19.49
C HIS A 223 -1.98 10.10 -20.18
N PHE A 224 -0.90 10.18 -19.38
CA PHE A 224 0.45 10.51 -19.82
C PHE A 224 1.45 9.41 -19.39
N ASP A 225 2.54 9.30 -20.15
CA ASP A 225 3.72 8.57 -19.68
C ASP A 225 4.50 9.36 -18.63
N ALA A 226 5.53 8.75 -18.03
CA ALA A 226 6.37 9.37 -17.00
C ALA A 226 7.13 10.63 -17.46
N ASN A 227 7.16 10.93 -18.76
CA ASN A 227 7.84 12.07 -19.35
C ASN A 227 6.86 13.17 -19.82
N GLY A 228 5.55 12.99 -19.59
CA GLY A 228 4.52 13.94 -19.97
C GLY A 228 4.00 13.80 -21.40
N HIS A 229 4.26 12.69 -22.10
CA HIS A 229 3.66 12.45 -23.41
C HIS A 229 2.30 11.76 -23.26
N GLN A 230 1.28 12.34 -23.91
CA GLN A 230 -0.08 11.81 -23.87
C GLN A 230 -0.16 10.41 -24.51
N LEU A 231 -0.62 9.44 -23.72
CA LEU A 231 -0.92 8.06 -24.13
C LEU A 231 -2.38 7.89 -24.54
N GLY A 232 -3.30 8.68 -23.98
CA GLY A 232 -4.72 8.60 -24.25
C GLY A 232 -5.53 9.62 -23.46
N ALA A 233 -6.86 9.51 -23.53
CA ALA A 233 -7.77 10.31 -22.74
C ALA A 233 -9.08 9.56 -22.48
N ILE A 234 -9.74 9.87 -21.37
CA ILE A 234 -11.11 9.46 -21.02
C ILE A 234 -12.01 10.66 -21.29
N GLN A 235 -12.94 10.54 -22.23
CA GLN A 235 -13.97 11.54 -22.44
C GLN A 235 -14.99 11.44 -21.32
N THR A 236 -15.39 12.59 -20.76
CA THR A 236 -16.39 12.62 -19.70
C THR A 236 -17.76 12.10 -20.18
N VAL A 237 -18.62 11.74 -19.22
CA VAL A 237 -19.95 11.23 -19.50
C VAL A 237 -20.88 12.26 -20.12
N PRO A 238 -21.91 11.86 -20.91
CA PRO A 238 -22.81 12.78 -21.61
C PRO A 238 -23.47 13.82 -20.70
N ALA A 239 -23.77 13.49 -19.45
CA ALA A 239 -24.36 14.40 -18.48
C ALA A 239 -23.45 15.57 -18.06
N ILE A 240 -22.11 15.39 -18.18
CA ILE A 240 -21.11 16.41 -17.80
C ILE A 240 -20.59 17.17 -19.03
N LEU A 241 -20.60 16.51 -20.20
CA LEU A 241 -20.09 17.09 -21.43
C LEU A 241 -20.85 18.39 -21.79
N PRO A 242 -20.16 19.56 -21.88
CA PRO A 242 -20.82 20.83 -22.10
C PRO A 242 -21.37 20.94 -23.53
N ARG A 243 -22.63 21.38 -23.64
CA ARG A 243 -23.32 21.54 -24.93
C ARG A 243 -24.03 22.88 -25.03
N THR A 244 -24.02 23.45 -26.22
CA THR A 244 -24.81 24.60 -26.59
C THR A 244 -25.57 24.27 -27.86
N ALA A 245 -26.90 24.47 -27.88
CA ALA A 245 -27.79 24.05 -28.96
C ALA A 245 -27.60 22.59 -29.39
N GLY A 246 -27.29 21.71 -28.41
CA GLY A 246 -27.06 20.28 -28.63
C GLY A 246 -25.65 19.90 -29.09
N ALA A 247 -24.84 20.83 -29.61
CA ALA A 247 -23.46 20.60 -30.03
C ALA A 247 -22.49 20.73 -28.84
N ILE A 248 -21.40 19.93 -28.85
CA ILE A 248 -20.30 20.07 -27.89
C ILE A 248 -19.72 21.49 -28.03
N ASN A 249 -19.52 22.15 -26.90
CA ASN A 249 -18.98 23.50 -26.84
C ASN A 249 -18.17 23.71 -25.56
N PHE A 250 -16.87 23.81 -25.69
CA PHE A 250 -15.93 23.96 -24.58
C PHE A 250 -15.63 25.42 -24.20
N ASN A 251 -16.31 26.37 -24.81
CA ASN A 251 -16.08 27.80 -24.58
C ASN A 251 -16.14 28.14 -23.07
N GLY A 252 -15.11 28.76 -22.57
CA GLY A 252 -15.00 29.26 -21.20
C GLY A 252 -15.75 30.57 -20.93
N ALA A 253 -16.01 31.39 -21.97
CA ALA A 253 -16.63 32.69 -21.82
C ALA A 253 -18.16 32.68 -21.86
N GLY A 254 -18.79 31.70 -22.52
CA GLY A 254 -20.24 31.60 -22.67
C GLY A 254 -20.81 30.38 -21.92
N ALA A 255 -21.89 30.57 -21.12
CA ALA A 255 -22.50 29.47 -20.40
C ALA A 255 -23.07 28.41 -21.36
N PRO A 256 -22.79 27.11 -21.16
CA PRO A 256 -23.44 26.05 -21.92
C PRO A 256 -24.90 25.86 -21.47
N ASP A 257 -25.70 25.21 -22.34
CA ASP A 257 -27.09 24.89 -22.00
C ASP A 257 -27.20 23.67 -21.05
N THR A 258 -26.24 22.73 -21.17
CA THR A 258 -26.15 21.52 -20.34
C THR A 258 -24.70 21.12 -20.13
N GLY A 259 -24.45 20.25 -19.16
CA GLY A 259 -23.13 19.73 -18.82
C GLY A 259 -22.42 20.56 -17.75
N ARG A 260 -21.09 20.49 -17.71
CA ARG A 260 -20.27 21.25 -16.77
C ARG A 260 -20.51 22.74 -16.93
N ARG A 261 -20.44 23.51 -15.87
CA ARG A 261 -20.46 24.98 -15.92
C ARG A 261 -19.09 25.49 -16.37
N ASN A 262 -19.03 26.71 -16.92
CA ASN A 262 -17.78 27.35 -17.28
C ASN A 262 -16.90 27.51 -16.04
N ASN A 263 -15.63 27.20 -16.19
CA ASN A 263 -14.65 27.27 -15.11
C ASN A 263 -15.11 26.47 -13.88
N GLN A 264 -15.73 25.31 -14.07
CA GLN A 264 -16.21 24.37 -13.05
C GLN A 264 -16.27 22.94 -13.64
N GLY A 265 -15.14 22.48 -14.17
CA GLY A 265 -14.96 21.14 -14.77
C GLY A 265 -14.54 20.08 -13.76
N LEU A 266 -13.65 19.17 -14.19
CA LEU A 266 -13.10 18.16 -13.31
C LEU A 266 -11.90 18.73 -12.55
N GLU A 267 -12.09 18.98 -11.26
CA GLU A 267 -11.07 19.57 -10.38
C GLU A 267 -10.20 18.51 -9.70
N ALA A 268 -10.83 17.43 -9.21
CA ALA A 268 -10.19 16.46 -8.34
C ALA A 268 -9.94 15.13 -9.07
N LEU A 269 -8.84 14.46 -8.71
CA LEU A 269 -8.48 13.18 -9.30
C LEU A 269 -7.67 12.33 -8.32
N ALA A 270 -8.04 11.05 -8.14
CA ALA A 270 -7.29 10.11 -7.32
C ALA A 270 -7.29 8.70 -7.91
N ILE A 271 -6.21 7.97 -7.68
CA ILE A 271 -6.13 6.52 -7.92
C ILE A 271 -6.25 5.80 -6.57
N THR A 272 -7.06 4.72 -6.52
CA THR A 272 -7.15 3.90 -5.31
C THR A 272 -5.82 3.21 -5.00
N SER A 273 -5.58 2.91 -3.73
CA SER A 273 -4.30 2.36 -3.24
C SER A 273 -3.86 1.05 -3.92
N ASP A 274 -4.81 0.28 -4.47
CA ASP A 274 -4.54 -0.94 -5.24
C ASP A 274 -4.27 -0.68 -6.74
N GLY A 275 -4.32 0.59 -7.16
CA GLY A 275 -4.07 1.02 -8.55
C GLY A 275 -5.16 0.64 -9.54
N LYS A 276 -6.35 0.18 -9.10
CA LYS A 276 -7.37 -0.39 -10.00
C LYS A 276 -8.47 0.58 -10.40
N LYS A 277 -8.71 1.62 -9.59
CA LYS A 277 -9.77 2.58 -9.86
C LYS A 277 -9.22 4.00 -9.94
N LEU A 278 -9.72 4.74 -10.91
CA LEU A 278 -9.50 6.18 -11.07
C LEU A 278 -10.80 6.89 -10.69
N VAL A 279 -10.73 7.87 -9.80
CA VAL A 279 -11.88 8.59 -9.27
C VAL A 279 -11.70 10.07 -9.52
N THR A 280 -12.76 10.74 -9.98
CA THR A 280 -12.75 12.18 -10.23
C THR A 280 -14.03 12.84 -9.72
N ILE A 281 -13.97 14.12 -9.41
CA ILE A 281 -15.11 14.92 -8.95
C ILE A 281 -15.23 16.18 -9.80
N LEU A 282 -16.46 16.50 -10.22
CA LEU A 282 -16.80 17.77 -10.84
C LEU A 282 -16.79 18.88 -9.77
N GLN A 283 -16.23 20.07 -10.06
CA GLN A 283 -16.09 21.18 -9.10
C GLN A 283 -17.42 21.57 -8.43
N SER A 284 -18.50 21.61 -9.20
CA SER A 284 -19.84 21.91 -8.72
C SER A 284 -20.90 21.19 -9.57
N ALA A 285 -22.19 21.40 -9.25
CA ALA A 285 -23.29 20.80 -10.01
C ALA A 285 -23.29 21.23 -11.50
N THR A 286 -23.72 20.32 -12.39
CA THR A 286 -23.93 20.65 -13.82
C THR A 286 -25.01 21.69 -14.00
N VAL A 287 -25.12 22.28 -15.20
CA VAL A 287 -26.12 23.30 -15.51
C VAL A 287 -27.53 22.80 -15.25
N GLN A 288 -27.86 21.61 -15.75
CA GLN A 288 -29.21 21.02 -15.60
C GLN A 288 -29.58 20.63 -14.17
N ASP A 289 -28.60 20.50 -13.27
CA ASP A 289 -28.84 20.12 -11.86
C ASP A 289 -29.11 21.33 -10.96
N THR A 290 -29.17 22.55 -11.52
CA THR A 290 -29.27 23.80 -10.76
C THR A 290 -30.50 24.62 -11.17
N ASP A 291 -30.84 25.61 -10.33
CA ASP A 291 -31.90 26.60 -10.61
C ASP A 291 -31.25 27.89 -11.14
N GLY A 292 -31.06 27.96 -12.45
CA GLY A 292 -30.60 29.16 -13.15
C GLY A 292 -29.38 29.81 -12.52
N SER A 293 -29.47 31.05 -12.07
CA SER A 293 -28.42 31.84 -11.46
C SER A 293 -28.23 31.59 -9.96
N ASN A 294 -29.10 30.82 -9.30
CA ASN A 294 -29.03 30.59 -7.86
C ASN A 294 -27.82 29.71 -7.48
N GLN A 295 -26.74 30.32 -7.02
CA GLN A 295 -25.48 29.63 -6.75
C GLN A 295 -25.55 28.68 -5.54
N ASN A 296 -26.48 28.84 -4.62
CA ASN A 296 -26.75 27.91 -3.52
C ASN A 296 -27.36 26.57 -3.99
N THR A 297 -27.85 26.48 -5.23
CA THR A 297 -28.39 25.25 -5.80
C THR A 297 -27.33 24.41 -6.53
N ARG A 298 -26.07 24.86 -6.54
CA ARG A 298 -24.93 24.16 -7.18
C ARG A 298 -24.30 23.07 -6.31
N ASN A 299 -24.95 22.70 -5.23
CA ASN A 299 -24.41 21.85 -4.17
C ASN A 299 -24.36 20.35 -4.53
N ASN A 300 -25.11 19.90 -5.55
CA ASN A 300 -25.16 18.47 -5.89
C ASN A 300 -24.14 18.15 -6.99
N THR A 301 -22.87 17.99 -6.63
CA THR A 301 -21.81 17.65 -7.59
C THR A 301 -21.70 16.14 -7.81
N ARG A 302 -20.89 15.73 -8.78
CA ARG A 302 -20.83 14.36 -9.30
C ARG A 302 -19.45 13.76 -9.12
N ILE A 303 -19.40 12.51 -8.60
CA ILE A 303 -18.21 11.67 -8.49
C ILE A 303 -18.31 10.58 -9.55
N LEU A 304 -17.25 10.40 -10.35
CA LEU A 304 -17.11 9.31 -11.32
C LEU A 304 -16.01 8.36 -10.89
N VAL A 305 -16.26 7.05 -11.01
CA VAL A 305 -15.30 5.99 -10.70
C VAL A 305 -15.09 5.14 -11.94
N TYR A 306 -13.86 5.04 -12.40
CA TYR A 306 -13.46 4.26 -13.56
C TYR A 306 -12.62 3.06 -13.15
N ASP A 307 -12.85 1.89 -13.76
CA ASP A 307 -11.98 0.71 -13.60
C ASP A 307 -10.84 0.79 -14.62
N ILE A 308 -9.62 1.04 -14.14
CA ILE A 308 -8.41 1.13 -14.96
C ILE A 308 -7.57 -0.17 -14.91
N SER A 309 -8.04 -1.21 -14.24
CA SER A 309 -7.31 -2.49 -14.10
C SER A 309 -7.20 -3.27 -15.42
N GLY A 310 -8.19 -3.12 -16.31
CA GLY A 310 -8.22 -3.77 -17.62
C GLY A 310 -7.74 -2.90 -18.79
N GLY A 311 -7.52 -1.62 -18.56
CA GLY A 311 -7.05 -0.65 -19.55
C GLY A 311 -7.07 0.78 -19.03
N ALA A 312 -6.03 1.55 -19.34
CA ALA A 312 -5.80 2.88 -18.75
C ALA A 312 -6.86 3.94 -19.10
N THR A 313 -7.62 3.77 -20.22
CA THR A 313 -8.61 4.77 -20.68
C THR A 313 -9.96 4.11 -20.95
N PRO A 314 -10.69 3.67 -19.90
CA PRO A 314 -12.00 3.03 -20.05
C PRO A 314 -13.03 4.00 -20.65
N ALA A 315 -13.97 3.47 -21.46
CA ALA A 315 -14.97 4.27 -22.17
C ALA A 315 -16.12 4.77 -21.28
N ALA A 316 -16.33 4.18 -20.11
CA ALA A 316 -17.42 4.52 -19.21
C ALA A 316 -17.04 4.25 -17.75
N PRO A 317 -17.59 5.02 -16.79
CA PRO A 317 -17.39 4.75 -15.37
C PRO A 317 -18.17 3.50 -14.92
N ILE A 318 -17.65 2.84 -13.89
CA ILE A 318 -18.32 1.76 -13.17
C ILE A 318 -19.15 2.27 -11.97
N GLY A 319 -18.90 3.51 -11.56
CA GLY A 319 -19.60 4.19 -10.47
C GLY A 319 -19.86 5.66 -10.80
N HIS A 320 -21.04 6.15 -10.43
CA HIS A 320 -21.43 7.54 -10.56
C HIS A 320 -22.28 7.91 -9.36
N TYR A 321 -21.82 8.85 -8.56
CA TYR A 321 -22.44 9.19 -7.29
C TYR A 321 -22.66 10.70 -7.16
N VAL A 322 -23.52 11.12 -6.22
CA VAL A 322 -23.78 12.53 -5.94
C VAL A 322 -23.20 12.90 -4.58
N LEU A 323 -22.31 13.89 -4.55
CA LEU A 323 -21.80 14.54 -3.34
C LEU A 323 -22.54 15.86 -3.13
N GLN A 324 -23.01 16.11 -1.90
CA GLN A 324 -23.66 17.37 -1.55
C GLN A 324 -22.67 18.33 -0.90
N LEU A 325 -22.18 19.31 -1.65
CA LEU A 325 -21.26 20.34 -1.17
C LEU A 325 -21.94 21.25 -0.15
N PRO A 326 -21.21 21.80 0.84
CA PRO A 326 -21.71 22.79 1.78
C PRO A 326 -22.19 24.06 1.09
N THR A 327 -23.21 24.69 1.65
CA THR A 327 -23.74 25.96 1.17
C THR A 327 -23.56 27.05 2.23
N PHE A 328 -23.39 28.30 1.79
CA PHE A 328 -23.10 29.37 2.74
C PHE A 328 -23.67 30.73 2.30
N THR A 329 -23.76 31.65 3.26
CA THR A 329 -24.04 33.06 3.01
C THR A 329 -22.73 33.75 2.65
N GLN A 330 -22.66 34.36 1.48
CA GLN A 330 -21.48 35.14 1.07
C GLN A 330 -21.12 36.15 2.17
N ASN A 331 -19.80 36.27 2.47
CA ASN A 331 -19.28 37.15 3.51
C ASN A 331 -19.69 36.80 4.94
N GLY A 332 -20.43 35.72 5.17
CA GLY A 332 -20.80 35.28 6.52
C GLY A 332 -21.67 36.28 7.30
N GLY A 333 -22.48 37.07 6.60
CA GLY A 333 -23.28 38.17 7.20
C GLY A 333 -24.58 37.76 7.88
N GLY A 334 -24.84 36.47 8.10
CA GLY A 334 -26.07 35.98 8.76
C GLY A 334 -27.34 36.03 7.91
N GLY A 335 -27.24 36.38 6.63
CA GLY A 335 -28.35 36.44 5.69
C GLY A 335 -28.71 35.08 5.08
N PRO A 336 -29.66 35.05 4.09
CA PRO A 336 -29.96 33.83 3.36
C PRO A 336 -28.74 33.22 2.66
N VAL A 337 -28.70 31.89 2.61
CA VAL A 337 -27.70 31.15 1.88
C VAL A 337 -27.75 31.45 0.39
N ASN A 338 -26.67 31.85 -0.23
CA ASN A 338 -26.60 32.27 -1.61
C ASN A 338 -25.35 31.81 -2.38
N ARG A 339 -24.56 30.90 -1.79
CA ARG A 339 -23.34 30.30 -2.40
C ARG A 339 -23.25 28.83 -2.09
N THR A 340 -22.54 28.11 -2.91
CA THR A 340 -22.05 26.75 -2.66
C THR A 340 -20.53 26.79 -2.57
N ALA A 341 -19.95 26.05 -1.62
CA ALA A 341 -18.51 25.79 -1.55
C ALA A 341 -18.10 24.92 -2.73
N ALA A 342 -17.04 25.32 -3.43
CA ALA A 342 -16.45 24.48 -4.48
C ALA A 342 -15.67 23.31 -3.86
N GLN A 343 -15.61 22.16 -4.52
CA GLN A 343 -14.57 21.18 -4.24
C GLN A 343 -13.38 21.45 -5.17
N SER A 344 -12.17 21.15 -4.74
CA SER A 344 -10.96 21.53 -5.46
C SER A 344 -9.93 20.40 -5.58
N GLU A 345 -9.95 19.40 -4.73
CA GLU A 345 -9.01 18.26 -4.84
C GLU A 345 -9.52 17.08 -4.01
N MET A 346 -8.99 15.88 -4.30
CA MET A 346 -9.29 14.67 -3.54
C MET A 346 -8.07 13.74 -3.38
N LEU A 347 -8.11 12.93 -2.32
CA LEU A 347 -7.18 11.81 -2.12
C LEU A 347 -7.97 10.54 -1.78
N ALA A 348 -7.60 9.39 -2.36
CA ALA A 348 -8.19 8.11 -2.02
C ALA A 348 -7.57 7.54 -0.73
N LEU A 349 -8.40 7.20 0.26
CA LEU A 349 -7.98 6.44 1.43
C LEU A 349 -8.05 4.92 1.17
N ASN A 350 -9.02 4.51 0.39
CA ASN A 350 -9.23 3.15 -0.07
C ASN A 350 -10.15 3.19 -1.32
N ASP A 351 -10.89 2.14 -1.63
CA ASP A 351 -11.74 2.09 -2.82
C ASP A 351 -13.14 2.68 -2.65
N THR A 352 -13.49 3.16 -1.44
CA THR A 352 -14.79 3.76 -1.13
C THR A 352 -14.71 5.07 -0.34
N GLN A 353 -13.57 5.34 0.31
CA GLN A 353 -13.40 6.52 1.17
C GLN A 353 -12.33 7.46 0.63
N PHE A 354 -12.64 8.77 0.69
CA PHE A 354 -11.79 9.81 0.11
C PHE A 354 -11.72 11.02 1.04
N LEU A 355 -10.59 11.75 1.00
CA LEU A 355 -10.50 13.12 1.50
C LEU A 355 -10.85 14.07 0.33
N VAL A 356 -11.70 15.06 0.58
CA VAL A 356 -12.14 16.04 -0.42
C VAL A 356 -11.92 17.45 0.14
N LEU A 357 -11.12 18.25 -0.55
CA LEU A 357 -10.91 19.65 -0.20
C LEU A 357 -12.09 20.49 -0.75
N SER A 358 -12.76 21.22 0.14
CA SER A 358 -13.89 22.08 -0.24
C SER A 358 -13.76 23.46 0.40
N ARG A 359 -14.02 24.52 -0.39
CA ARG A 359 -13.72 25.89 -0.01
C ARG A 359 -14.67 26.93 -0.57
N ASP A 360 -14.71 28.10 0.07
CA ASP A 360 -15.13 29.36 -0.55
C ASP A 360 -13.96 29.99 -1.37
N GLY A 361 -14.22 31.08 -2.06
CA GLY A 361 -13.25 31.86 -2.80
C GLY A 361 -12.87 33.17 -2.09
N ILE A 362 -12.74 33.21 -0.78
CA ILE A 362 -12.40 34.40 0.00
C ILE A 362 -11.07 34.19 0.73
N GLY A 363 -10.17 35.14 0.63
CA GLY A 363 -8.84 35.12 1.26
C GLY A 363 -7.91 36.11 0.61
N ARG A 364 -6.58 35.97 0.84
CA ARG A 364 -5.56 36.76 0.14
C ARG A 364 -5.62 36.38 -1.35
N GLY A 365 -5.70 37.39 -2.20
CA GLY A 365 -5.93 37.24 -3.64
C GLY A 365 -7.31 37.76 -4.06
N SER A 366 -8.38 37.37 -3.42
CA SER A 366 -9.77 37.72 -3.79
C SER A 366 -10.37 38.89 -3.02
N GLY A 367 -9.58 39.60 -2.23
CA GLY A 367 -10.10 40.77 -1.49
C GLY A 367 -10.73 40.41 -0.14
N ALA A 368 -10.19 39.45 0.60
CA ALA A 368 -10.52 39.26 2.00
C ALA A 368 -10.33 40.56 2.79
N SER A 369 -11.31 40.90 3.64
CA SER A 369 -11.32 42.09 4.46
C SER A 369 -12.08 41.84 5.76
N ALA A 370 -12.06 42.77 6.68
CA ALA A 370 -12.86 42.67 7.91
C ALA A 370 -14.36 42.50 7.65
N THR A 371 -14.85 42.96 6.49
CA THR A 371 -16.25 42.84 6.05
C THR A 371 -16.48 41.73 5.01
N ASN A 372 -15.43 41.05 4.57
CA ASN A 372 -15.47 39.96 3.61
C ASN A 372 -14.56 38.81 4.09
N SER A 373 -15.02 38.10 5.12
CA SER A 373 -14.26 37.01 5.76
C SER A 373 -14.44 35.69 5.02
N PRO A 374 -13.42 34.83 5.02
CA PRO A 374 -13.63 33.41 4.66
C PRO A 374 -14.72 32.79 5.52
N VAL A 375 -15.61 32.02 4.90
CA VAL A 375 -16.74 31.38 5.57
C VAL A 375 -16.53 29.89 5.76
N PHE A 376 -15.93 29.23 4.74
CA PHE A 376 -15.74 27.78 4.77
C PHE A 376 -14.51 27.36 3.97
N LYS A 377 -13.57 26.66 4.63
CA LYS A 377 -12.43 25.98 4.02
C LYS A 377 -12.11 24.74 4.86
N SER A 378 -12.32 23.56 4.29
CA SER A 378 -12.22 22.31 5.05
C SER A 378 -11.83 21.13 4.17
N VAL A 379 -11.21 20.11 4.80
CA VAL A 379 -11.07 18.78 4.21
C VAL A 379 -12.16 17.89 4.77
N LEU A 380 -13.02 17.40 3.88
CA LEU A 380 -14.11 16.50 4.15
C LEU A 380 -13.64 15.05 4.00
N LEU A 381 -14.06 14.18 4.89
CA LEU A 381 -13.98 12.73 4.74
C LEU A 381 -15.30 12.24 4.16
N VAL A 382 -15.27 11.57 3.01
CA VAL A 382 -16.44 11.11 2.29
C VAL A 382 -16.40 9.58 2.08
N ASP A 383 -17.60 8.94 2.02
CA ASP A 383 -17.75 7.51 1.81
C ASP A 383 -18.89 7.24 0.80
N ILE A 384 -18.53 6.61 -0.33
CA ILE A 384 -19.47 6.29 -1.41
C ILE A 384 -20.20 4.95 -1.21
N SER A 385 -19.80 4.12 -0.22
CA SER A 385 -20.28 2.74 -0.07
C SER A 385 -21.78 2.61 0.14
N GLY A 386 -22.42 3.61 0.76
CA GLY A 386 -23.86 3.66 1.00
C GLY A 386 -24.65 4.51 0.01
N ALA A 387 -23.99 5.15 -0.97
CA ALA A 387 -24.61 6.06 -1.91
C ALA A 387 -25.28 5.34 -3.10
N THR A 388 -26.27 5.97 -3.71
CA THR A 388 -26.90 5.42 -4.92
C THR A 388 -25.94 5.54 -6.11
N ASN A 389 -25.56 4.39 -6.70
CA ASN A 389 -24.81 4.36 -7.96
C ASN A 389 -25.78 4.63 -9.12
N ILE A 390 -25.62 5.75 -9.83
CA ILE A 390 -26.43 6.17 -10.98
C ILE A 390 -25.74 5.93 -12.32
N ALA A 391 -24.63 5.18 -12.36
CA ALA A 391 -23.92 4.80 -13.60
C ALA A 391 -24.88 4.04 -14.54
N GLY A 392 -24.77 4.32 -15.85
CA GLY A 392 -25.58 3.71 -16.89
C GLY A 392 -27.04 4.16 -16.94
N THR A 393 -27.50 5.02 -16.02
CA THR A 393 -28.88 5.55 -16.00
C THR A 393 -29.00 6.82 -16.86
N GLY A 394 -30.24 7.33 -17.02
CA GLY A 394 -30.49 8.60 -17.69
C GLY A 394 -29.86 9.82 -17.02
N PHE A 395 -29.46 9.71 -15.75
CA PHE A 395 -28.71 10.73 -15.03
C PHE A 395 -27.24 10.86 -15.50
N GLU A 396 -26.69 9.82 -16.11
CA GLU A 396 -25.34 9.79 -16.68
C GLU A 396 -25.35 9.89 -18.20
N THR A 397 -26.16 9.08 -18.85
CA THR A 397 -26.16 8.91 -20.32
C THR A 397 -26.95 10.00 -21.05
N GLY A 398 -27.63 10.88 -20.33
CA GLY A 398 -28.42 11.99 -20.84
C GLY A 398 -28.29 13.23 -19.96
N THR A 399 -29.26 14.14 -20.08
CA THR A 399 -29.34 15.39 -19.34
C THR A 399 -30.44 15.39 -18.27
N THR A 400 -30.90 14.19 -17.84
CA THR A 400 -31.82 14.09 -16.71
C THR A 400 -31.17 14.65 -15.46
N PRO A 401 -31.73 15.67 -14.82
CA PRO A 401 -31.15 16.31 -13.66
C PRO A 401 -31.18 15.38 -12.43
N VAL A 402 -30.06 15.29 -11.70
CA VAL A 402 -30.02 14.60 -10.38
C VAL A 402 -30.65 15.43 -9.29
N ALA A 403 -30.83 16.73 -9.50
CA ALA A 403 -31.43 17.65 -8.55
C ALA A 403 -32.26 18.73 -9.27
N THR A 404 -33.24 19.25 -8.57
CA THR A 404 -34.03 20.42 -9.01
C THR A 404 -34.03 21.44 -7.88
N ALA A 405 -33.64 22.66 -8.14
CA ALA A 405 -33.54 23.75 -7.15
C ALA A 405 -32.79 23.33 -5.86
N GLY A 406 -31.69 22.54 -6.01
CA GLY A 406 -30.92 22.04 -4.89
C GLY A 406 -31.42 20.76 -4.20
N SER A 407 -32.64 20.32 -4.52
CA SER A 407 -33.22 19.09 -3.96
C SER A 407 -32.97 17.90 -4.88
N LEU A 408 -32.44 16.80 -4.32
CA LEU A 408 -32.15 15.55 -5.06
C LEU A 408 -33.44 14.91 -5.62
N ALA A 409 -33.29 14.29 -6.78
CA ALA A 409 -34.34 13.46 -7.37
C ALA A 409 -34.69 12.28 -6.44
N PRO A 410 -35.96 11.85 -6.41
CA PRO A 410 -36.39 10.73 -5.56
C PRO A 410 -35.58 9.45 -5.82
N GLY A 411 -35.14 8.80 -4.73
CA GLY A 411 -34.38 7.55 -4.79
C GLY A 411 -32.87 7.73 -4.89
N ILE A 412 -32.34 8.94 -5.01
CA ILE A 412 -30.91 9.21 -4.94
C ILE A 412 -30.50 9.42 -3.48
N ILE A 413 -29.68 8.53 -2.96
CA ILE A 413 -28.98 8.66 -1.67
C ILE A 413 -27.61 9.27 -1.95
N PRO A 414 -27.30 10.47 -1.43
CA PRO A 414 -26.01 11.10 -1.64
C PRO A 414 -24.89 10.41 -0.84
N VAL A 415 -23.66 10.73 -1.20
CA VAL A 415 -22.45 10.29 -0.51
C VAL A 415 -22.45 10.78 0.94
N GLN A 416 -22.06 9.91 1.89
CA GLN A 416 -21.87 10.30 3.29
C GLN A 416 -20.62 11.16 3.43
N GLN A 417 -20.66 12.15 4.32
CA GLN A 417 -19.54 13.05 4.54
C GLN A 417 -19.50 13.59 5.98
N VAL A 418 -18.30 13.85 6.47
CA VAL A 418 -18.02 14.55 7.73
C VAL A 418 -16.83 15.49 7.55
N GLU A 419 -16.79 16.61 8.29
CA GLU A 419 -15.64 17.51 8.29
C GLU A 419 -14.51 16.91 9.14
N LEU A 420 -13.33 16.65 8.54
CA LEU A 420 -12.17 16.14 9.25
C LEU A 420 -11.19 17.27 9.64
N VAL A 421 -10.94 18.21 8.75
CA VAL A 421 -10.06 19.34 8.99
C VAL A 421 -10.80 20.65 8.69
N ASN A 422 -10.95 21.50 9.69
CA ASN A 422 -11.38 22.89 9.50
C ASN A 422 -10.15 23.78 9.45
N MET A 423 -9.88 24.37 8.29
CA MET A 423 -8.71 25.21 8.05
C MET A 423 -8.88 26.63 8.63
N LEU A 424 -10.10 27.04 8.94
CA LEU A 424 -10.42 28.35 9.53
C LEU A 424 -10.19 28.33 11.04
N ASN A 425 -8.96 28.04 11.47
CA ASN A 425 -8.55 28.00 12.86
C ASN A 425 -7.47 29.06 13.13
N PRO A 426 -7.85 30.26 13.63
CA PRO A 426 -6.89 31.34 13.88
C PRO A 426 -5.84 31.01 14.94
N VAL A 427 -6.13 30.08 15.86
CA VAL A 427 -5.17 29.66 16.90
C VAL A 427 -4.08 28.80 16.28
N GLN A 428 -4.45 27.81 15.49
CA GLN A 428 -3.47 26.95 14.80
C GLN A 428 -2.65 27.72 13.75
N LEU A 429 -3.29 28.59 12.95
CA LEU A 429 -2.60 29.43 11.97
C LEU A 429 -1.66 30.42 12.66
N GLY A 430 -2.13 31.10 13.74
CA GLY A 430 -1.32 32.03 14.51
C GLY A 430 -0.07 31.39 15.12
N ARG A 431 -0.09 30.09 15.40
CA ARG A 431 1.08 29.33 15.87
C ARG A 431 2.24 29.36 14.86
N PHE A 432 1.94 29.50 13.57
CA PHE A 432 2.92 29.58 12.48
C PHE A 432 3.06 31.01 11.91
N GLY A 433 2.63 32.01 12.63
CA GLY A 433 2.74 33.42 12.22
C GLY A 433 1.79 33.79 11.09
N MET A 434 0.71 33.02 10.86
CA MET A 434 -0.34 33.32 9.88
C MET A 434 -1.57 33.93 10.54
N ASN A 435 -2.38 34.64 9.76
CA ASN A 435 -3.69 35.14 10.16
C ASN A 435 -4.77 34.71 9.15
N LEU A 436 -6.03 34.69 9.57
CA LEU A 436 -7.15 34.37 8.69
C LEU A 436 -7.49 35.51 7.75
N ASN A 437 -7.55 36.73 8.31
CA ASN A 437 -8.13 37.86 7.62
C ASN A 437 -7.72 39.18 8.28
N THR A 438 -7.08 40.02 7.54
CA THR A 438 -6.81 41.43 7.89
C THR A 438 -7.40 42.34 6.81
N ALA A 439 -7.55 43.62 7.09
CA ALA A 439 -8.12 44.57 6.14
C ALA A 439 -7.14 45.73 5.92
N PRO A 440 -6.42 45.74 4.77
CA PRO A 440 -6.34 44.74 3.67
C PRO A 440 -5.58 43.48 4.06
N SER A 441 -5.70 42.42 3.29
CA SER A 441 -4.90 41.21 3.46
C SER A 441 -3.40 41.50 3.36
N ASP A 442 -2.60 40.92 4.24
CA ASP A 442 -1.15 40.99 4.23
C ASP A 442 -0.50 39.67 3.79
N ALA A 443 0.83 39.65 3.67
CA ALA A 443 1.55 38.45 3.21
C ALA A 443 1.41 37.23 4.12
N THR A 444 0.93 37.39 5.36
CA THR A 444 0.68 36.29 6.31
C THR A 444 -0.78 35.86 6.34
N SER A 445 -1.68 36.52 5.61
CA SER A 445 -3.09 36.16 5.54
C SER A 445 -3.33 34.85 4.77
N LEU A 446 -4.35 34.10 5.18
CA LEU A 446 -4.75 32.87 4.52
C LEU A 446 -5.19 33.14 3.09
N SER A 447 -4.69 32.37 2.12
CA SER A 447 -5.02 32.52 0.69
C SER A 447 -6.49 32.16 0.42
N GLU A 448 -7.00 32.61 -0.71
CA GLU A 448 -8.36 32.34 -1.16
C GLU A 448 -8.54 30.92 -1.69
N LYS A 449 -7.65 30.48 -2.60
CA LYS A 449 -7.72 29.21 -3.32
C LYS A 449 -6.82 28.16 -2.68
N TRP A 450 -7.41 27.14 -2.13
CA TRP A 450 -6.73 25.94 -1.65
C TRP A 450 -7.17 24.81 -2.56
N GLU A 451 -6.25 24.22 -3.33
CA GLU A 451 -6.57 23.36 -4.47
C GLU A 451 -5.71 22.12 -4.56
N ALA A 452 -4.65 21.99 -3.76
CA ALA A 452 -3.75 20.84 -3.82
C ALA A 452 -3.77 20.02 -2.53
N LEU A 453 -3.80 18.70 -2.63
CA LEU A 453 -3.67 17.74 -1.53
C LEU A 453 -2.55 16.74 -1.77
N GLY A 454 -1.84 16.38 -0.69
CA GLY A 454 -0.87 15.29 -0.67
C GLY A 454 -0.92 14.56 0.68
N LEU A 455 -0.65 13.26 0.69
CA LEU A 455 -0.67 12.45 1.90
C LEU A 455 0.60 11.60 1.98
N ALA A 456 1.31 11.61 3.13
CA ALA A 456 2.49 10.79 3.37
C ALA A 456 2.49 10.21 4.79
N PRO A 457 3.00 8.99 5.02
CA PRO A 457 3.01 8.37 6.34
C PRO A 457 4.02 9.05 7.28
N VAL A 458 3.69 9.08 8.58
CA VAL A 458 4.56 9.62 9.63
C VAL A 458 5.77 8.72 9.91
N LEU A 459 5.71 7.45 9.54
CA LEU A 459 6.79 6.47 9.68
C LEU A 459 7.31 6.31 11.13
N GLU A 460 6.48 6.56 12.12
CA GLU A 460 6.75 6.28 13.53
C GLU A 460 6.13 4.93 13.90
N GLU A 461 6.92 4.04 14.48
CA GLU A 461 6.46 2.70 14.89
C GLU A 461 5.30 2.75 15.90
N ALA A 462 5.31 3.73 16.77
CA ALA A 462 4.24 3.94 17.77
C ALA A 462 2.96 4.54 17.17
N ALA A 463 2.98 5.01 15.93
CA ALA A 463 1.87 5.70 15.28
C ALA A 463 1.69 5.25 13.82
N PRO A 464 1.49 3.94 13.56
CA PRO A 464 1.46 3.38 12.20
C PRO A 464 0.24 3.81 11.37
N LYS A 465 -0.75 4.47 11.99
CA LYS A 465 -1.96 4.99 11.34
C LYS A 465 -1.95 6.50 11.17
N ASP A 466 -0.81 7.14 11.46
CA ASP A 466 -0.69 8.59 11.35
C ASP A 466 -0.05 8.99 10.03
N PHE A 467 -0.59 10.06 9.44
CA PHE A 467 -0.20 10.59 8.15
C PHE A 467 -0.10 12.11 8.20
N PHE A 468 0.80 12.67 7.39
CA PHE A 468 0.86 14.09 7.12
C PHE A 468 -0.01 14.41 5.92
N LEU A 469 -0.96 15.31 6.10
CA LEU A 469 -1.77 15.89 5.04
C LEU A 469 -1.18 17.24 4.65
N PHE A 470 -0.74 17.36 3.41
CA PHE A 470 -0.26 18.59 2.80
C PHE A 470 -1.43 19.23 2.05
N VAL A 471 -1.69 20.52 2.33
CA VAL A 471 -2.75 21.28 1.67
C VAL A 471 -2.12 22.52 1.07
N GLY A 472 -2.09 22.62 -0.27
CA GLY A 472 -1.46 23.71 -1.02
C GLY A 472 -2.46 24.68 -1.62
N ASN A 473 -2.02 25.93 -1.83
CA ASN A 473 -2.85 26.94 -2.50
C ASN A 473 -2.43 27.18 -3.94
N ASP A 474 -3.41 27.47 -4.79
CA ASP A 474 -3.21 28.17 -6.03
C ASP A 474 -2.96 29.65 -5.75
N ASN A 475 -1.92 30.25 -6.33
CA ASN A 475 -1.56 31.64 -6.19
C ASN A 475 -1.98 32.52 -7.38
N ASP A 476 -2.67 31.95 -8.39
CA ASP A 476 -3.13 32.63 -9.62
C ASP A 476 -2.01 33.36 -10.37
N PHE A 477 -0.75 32.95 -10.28
CA PHE A 477 0.42 33.67 -10.84
C PHE A 477 0.53 35.13 -10.36
N MET A 478 0.00 35.49 -9.22
CA MET A 478 -0.02 36.86 -8.68
C MET A 478 1.36 37.23 -8.11
N THR A 479 2.24 37.72 -8.97
CA THR A 479 3.62 38.12 -8.67
C THR A 479 4.01 39.42 -9.37
N ALA A 480 4.82 40.26 -8.72
CA ALA A 480 5.39 41.48 -9.29
C ALA A 480 6.44 41.21 -10.38
N ASN A 481 7.02 40.01 -10.39
CA ASN A 481 8.14 39.65 -11.27
C ASN A 481 7.80 38.46 -12.17
N GLY A 482 6.63 38.43 -12.77
CA GLY A 482 6.18 37.34 -13.63
C GLY A 482 6.96 37.25 -14.93
N LEU A 483 7.07 36.03 -15.48
CA LEU A 483 7.63 35.76 -16.81
C LEU A 483 6.97 34.54 -17.42
N ILE A 484 6.34 34.69 -18.58
CA ILE A 484 5.72 33.59 -19.34
C ILE A 484 6.01 33.81 -20.85
N ASN A 485 6.49 32.77 -21.54
CA ASN A 485 6.82 32.80 -22.97
C ASN A 485 7.78 33.96 -23.34
N GLY A 486 8.71 34.32 -22.43
CA GLY A 486 9.63 35.47 -22.62
C GLY A 486 9.00 36.84 -22.37
N GLN A 487 7.70 36.92 -22.02
CA GLN A 487 7.01 38.16 -21.65
C GLN A 487 7.04 38.37 -20.15
N ALA A 488 7.68 39.45 -19.70
CA ALA A 488 7.63 39.87 -18.29
C ALA A 488 6.28 40.53 -17.99
N PHE A 489 5.78 40.30 -16.77
CA PHE A 489 4.52 40.89 -16.30
C PHE A 489 4.55 41.19 -14.79
N ASP A 490 3.74 42.17 -14.40
CA ASP A 490 3.44 42.48 -12.98
C ASP A 490 1.94 42.21 -12.74
N ALA A 491 1.66 41.19 -11.94
CA ALA A 491 0.34 40.81 -11.47
C ALA A 491 0.25 40.87 -9.97
N SER A 492 1.04 41.74 -9.32
CA SER A 492 1.02 41.92 -7.87
C SER A 492 -0.35 42.41 -7.38
N LEU A 493 -0.72 41.89 -6.19
CA LEU A 493 -1.95 42.30 -5.56
C LEU A 493 -1.99 43.81 -5.24
N SER A 494 -3.20 44.36 -5.34
CA SER A 494 -3.51 45.74 -4.97
C SER A 494 -4.93 45.88 -4.40
N GLY A 495 -5.14 46.89 -3.57
CA GLY A 495 -6.47 47.20 -3.01
C GLY A 495 -6.92 46.18 -1.92
N ALA A 496 -8.16 45.74 -2.01
CA ALA A 496 -8.77 44.88 -0.99
C ALA A 496 -8.16 43.45 -0.96
N GLY A 497 -7.64 42.97 -2.11
CA GLY A 497 -6.94 41.68 -2.20
C GLY A 497 -5.59 41.63 -1.51
N GLY A 498 -5.11 42.76 -1.02
CA GLY A 498 -3.80 42.88 -0.41
C GLY A 498 -2.84 43.68 -1.24
N SER A 499 -1.54 43.57 -0.97
CA SER A 499 -0.45 44.20 -1.74
C SER A 499 0.72 43.22 -1.86
N GLY A 500 1.49 43.36 -2.97
CA GLY A 500 2.62 42.50 -3.26
C GLY A 500 2.26 41.11 -3.79
N ASN A 501 3.13 40.16 -3.64
CA ASN A 501 2.98 38.80 -4.19
C ASN A 501 1.95 37.98 -3.39
N ASN A 502 1.31 37.02 -4.07
CA ASN A 502 0.59 35.92 -3.45
C ASN A 502 1.47 34.66 -3.53
N ASP A 503 2.14 34.32 -2.45
CA ASP A 503 3.07 33.18 -2.44
C ASP A 503 2.33 31.84 -2.43
N SER A 504 2.98 30.80 -2.92
CA SER A 504 2.51 29.43 -2.75
C SER A 504 2.79 28.95 -1.32
N VAL A 505 1.75 28.51 -0.62
CA VAL A 505 1.79 28.08 0.79
C VAL A 505 1.28 26.67 0.92
N ILE A 506 1.95 25.83 1.71
CA ILE A 506 1.48 24.48 2.06
C ILE A 506 1.28 24.40 3.58
N LEU A 507 0.08 24.07 4.00
CA LEU A 507 -0.25 23.71 5.38
C LEU A 507 -0.05 22.22 5.57
N VAL A 508 0.58 21.79 6.67
CA VAL A 508 0.81 20.37 6.97
C VAL A 508 0.09 20.00 8.27
N TYR A 509 -0.93 19.17 8.14
CA TYR A 509 -1.68 18.60 9.28
C TYR A 509 -1.21 17.19 9.60
N ARG A 510 -1.30 16.76 10.87
CA ARG A 510 -1.13 15.34 11.23
C ARG A 510 -2.52 14.75 11.46
N LEU A 511 -2.80 13.63 10.79
CA LEU A 511 -4.07 12.91 10.84
C LEU A 511 -3.86 11.47 11.26
N THR A 512 -4.81 10.88 12.02
CA THR A 512 -4.92 9.43 12.20
C THR A 512 -6.02 8.91 11.29
N LEU A 513 -5.67 8.03 10.33
CA LEU A 513 -6.53 7.52 9.28
C LEU A 513 -6.58 5.98 9.31
N PRO A 514 -7.40 5.36 10.17
CA PRO A 514 -7.36 3.91 10.39
C PRO A 514 -7.75 3.06 9.17
N THR A 515 -8.51 3.60 8.22
CA THR A 515 -8.95 2.90 7.02
C THR A 515 -8.08 3.19 5.79
N TYR A 516 -7.11 4.08 5.91
CA TYR A 516 -6.20 4.34 4.81
C TYR A 516 -5.33 3.12 4.54
N VAL A 517 -5.28 2.73 3.29
CA VAL A 517 -4.40 1.68 2.79
C VAL A 517 -3.27 2.36 2.02
N ASP A 518 -2.11 2.44 2.63
CA ASP A 518 -0.94 3.05 2.01
C ASP A 518 -0.51 2.24 0.76
N PRO A 519 -0.38 2.85 -0.43
CA PRO A 519 -0.12 2.13 -1.67
C PRO A 519 1.27 1.47 -1.71
N GLU A 520 2.31 2.10 -1.12
CA GLU A 520 3.66 1.53 -1.07
C GLU A 520 3.73 0.36 -0.09
N ALA A 521 3.04 0.48 1.06
CA ALA A 521 2.94 -0.60 2.03
C ALA A 521 2.17 -1.80 1.47
N LEU A 522 1.07 -1.55 0.76
CA LEU A 522 0.28 -2.59 0.07
C LEU A 522 1.13 -3.34 -0.95
N ALA A 523 1.93 -2.60 -1.70
CA ALA A 523 2.81 -3.18 -2.69
C ALA A 523 3.92 -4.03 -2.07
N ALA A 524 4.59 -3.51 -1.05
CA ALA A 524 5.63 -4.25 -0.32
C ALA A 524 5.06 -5.52 0.33
N MET A 525 3.77 -5.52 0.72
CA MET A 525 3.07 -6.72 1.18
C MET A 525 2.90 -7.74 0.06
N VAL A 526 2.40 -7.33 -1.11
CA VAL A 526 2.15 -8.24 -2.25
C VAL A 526 3.45 -8.86 -2.75
N GLU A 527 4.55 -8.12 -2.75
CA GLU A 527 5.86 -8.59 -3.21
C GLU A 527 6.58 -9.44 -2.15
N GLY A 528 6.56 -9.04 -0.88
CA GLY A 528 7.40 -9.66 0.15
C GLY A 528 6.74 -10.77 0.96
N ALA A 529 5.43 -10.74 1.17
CA ALA A 529 4.76 -11.72 2.02
C ALA A 529 4.83 -13.17 1.49
N PRO A 530 4.71 -13.45 0.17
CA PRO A 530 4.88 -14.80 -0.36
C PRO A 530 6.24 -15.40 -0.03
N GLN A 531 7.29 -14.59 -0.13
CA GLN A 531 8.67 -14.98 0.14
C GLN A 531 8.86 -15.40 1.60
N VAL A 532 8.35 -14.60 2.55
CA VAL A 532 8.38 -14.91 3.99
C VAL A 532 7.67 -16.22 4.30
N LEU A 533 6.46 -16.41 3.76
CA LEU A 533 5.66 -17.60 4.04
C LEU A 533 6.29 -18.88 3.48
N VAL A 534 6.81 -18.84 2.25
CA VAL A 534 7.49 -19.99 1.63
C VAL A 534 8.78 -20.32 2.39
N GLY A 535 9.55 -19.31 2.77
CA GLY A 535 10.76 -19.51 3.56
C GLY A 535 10.47 -20.09 4.94
N ALA A 536 9.50 -19.52 5.64
CA ALA A 536 9.11 -19.99 6.97
C ALA A 536 8.72 -21.47 6.98
N ARG A 537 7.83 -21.90 6.06
CA ARG A 537 7.41 -23.31 5.98
C ARG A 537 8.57 -24.24 5.62
N THR A 538 9.48 -23.82 4.71
CA THR A 538 10.61 -24.61 4.27
C THR A 538 11.59 -24.88 5.42
N LEU A 539 12.01 -23.81 6.12
CA LEU A 539 12.93 -23.94 7.25
C LEU A 539 12.31 -24.70 8.41
N ALA A 540 11.04 -24.47 8.71
CA ALA A 540 10.31 -25.17 9.74
C ALA A 540 10.22 -26.70 9.47
N ALA A 541 9.99 -27.09 8.22
CA ALA A 541 9.97 -28.51 7.83
C ALA A 541 11.35 -29.16 7.95
N GLU A 542 12.42 -28.47 7.58
CA GLU A 542 13.79 -28.98 7.75
C GLU A 542 14.16 -29.13 9.25
N VAL A 543 13.77 -28.17 10.12
CA VAL A 543 13.92 -28.30 11.56
C VAL A 543 13.06 -29.46 12.09
N GLY A 544 11.83 -29.64 11.58
CA GLY A 544 10.92 -30.72 11.96
C GLY A 544 11.49 -32.13 11.72
N THR A 545 12.31 -32.32 10.67
CA THR A 545 12.96 -33.60 10.37
C THR A 545 14.28 -33.82 11.09
N SER A 546 14.75 -32.83 11.84
CA SER A 546 16.11 -32.78 12.39
C SER A 546 16.50 -33.88 13.33
N ALA A 547 15.57 -34.56 14.02
CA ALA A 547 15.83 -35.70 14.87
C ALA A 547 15.65 -37.03 14.15
N ASN A 548 14.77 -37.12 13.13
CA ASN A 548 14.53 -38.33 12.36
C ASN A 548 15.75 -38.73 11.52
N GLY A 549 16.36 -37.78 10.85
CA GLY A 549 17.56 -38.01 10.03
C GLY A 549 18.70 -38.65 10.81
N PRO A 550 19.18 -38.07 11.92
CA PRO A 550 20.17 -38.66 12.80
C PRO A 550 19.77 -40.05 13.35
N ALA A 551 18.49 -40.26 13.74
CA ALA A 551 18.03 -41.56 14.23
C ALA A 551 18.11 -42.67 13.17
N LEU A 552 17.66 -42.36 11.92
CA LEU A 552 17.78 -43.31 10.81
C LEU A 552 19.27 -43.51 10.38
N HIS A 553 20.09 -42.48 10.38
CA HIS A 553 21.52 -42.54 10.12
C HIS A 553 22.21 -43.40 11.20
N ARG A 554 21.80 -43.28 12.45
CA ARG A 554 22.25 -44.13 13.54
C ARG A 554 21.99 -45.62 13.28
N LEU A 555 20.75 -45.98 12.87
CA LEU A 555 20.38 -47.35 12.54
C LEU A 555 21.18 -47.90 11.34
N ALA A 556 21.33 -47.09 10.31
CA ALA A 556 22.14 -47.42 9.13
C ALA A 556 23.63 -47.64 9.48
N SER A 557 24.23 -46.79 10.32
CA SER A 557 25.62 -46.98 10.80
C SER A 557 25.80 -48.27 11.61
N LEU A 558 24.82 -48.62 12.48
CA LEU A 558 24.81 -49.87 13.18
C LEU A 558 24.74 -51.07 12.23
N ARG A 559 23.87 -51.05 11.25
CA ARG A 559 23.73 -52.07 10.24
C ARG A 559 25.03 -52.23 9.44
N ARG A 560 25.69 -51.14 9.10
CA ARG A 560 26.92 -51.11 8.34
C ARG A 560 28.15 -51.57 9.11
N THR A 561 28.13 -51.45 10.45
CA THR A 561 29.21 -51.92 11.35
C THR A 561 28.94 -53.29 11.98
N ASP A 562 27.96 -54.06 11.45
CA ASP A 562 27.46 -55.33 11.97
C ASP A 562 27.10 -55.29 13.48
N GLY A 563 26.81 -54.07 13.96
CA GLY A 563 26.38 -53.82 15.33
C GLY A 563 24.87 -53.97 15.58
N GLY A 564 24.11 -54.25 14.53
CA GLY A 564 22.65 -54.39 14.58
C GLY A 564 22.18 -55.70 15.22
N SER A 565 23.02 -56.74 15.24
CA SER A 565 22.71 -58.08 15.79
C SER A 565 23.27 -58.37 17.18
N GLY A 566 23.80 -57.36 17.91
CA GLY A 566 24.35 -57.51 19.26
C GLY A 566 23.33 -57.04 20.30
N GLY A 567 23.22 -57.84 21.45
CA GLY A 567 22.50 -57.36 22.63
C GLY A 567 23.31 -56.28 23.34
N GLY A 568 22.64 -55.43 24.13
CA GLY A 568 23.25 -54.41 24.98
C GLY A 568 22.81 -52.98 24.68
N ILE A 569 23.11 -52.11 25.62
CA ILE A 569 22.82 -50.69 25.56
C ILE A 569 23.93 -49.96 24.82
N GLN A 570 23.60 -49.01 23.98
CA GLN A 570 24.57 -48.12 23.31
C GLN A 570 24.16 -46.67 23.48
N LEU A 571 25.14 -45.82 23.71
CA LEU A 571 25.00 -44.36 23.65
C LEU A 571 25.57 -43.87 22.33
N TRP A 572 25.00 -42.83 21.78
CA TRP A 572 25.47 -42.22 20.52
C TRP A 572 25.32 -40.71 20.53
N LEU A 573 26.14 -40.07 19.71
CA LEU A 573 26.14 -38.64 19.43
C LEU A 573 26.40 -38.43 17.92
N GLU A 574 25.67 -37.54 17.33
CA GLU A 574 25.84 -37.11 15.92
C GLU A 574 25.87 -35.58 15.83
N GLY A 575 26.82 -35.06 15.05
CA GLY A 575 26.80 -33.70 14.56
C GLY A 575 26.55 -33.72 13.06
N HIS A 576 25.74 -32.80 12.57
CA HIS A 576 25.52 -32.64 11.13
C HIS A 576 25.47 -31.17 10.73
N TRP A 577 25.90 -30.91 9.49
CA TRP A 577 25.74 -29.66 8.78
C TRP A 577 24.86 -29.90 7.55
N SER A 578 24.02 -28.94 7.22
CA SER A 578 23.19 -28.99 6.02
C SER A 578 23.17 -27.62 5.33
N ARG A 579 23.12 -27.67 4.00
CA ARG A 579 22.84 -26.54 3.14
C ARG A 579 21.78 -26.96 2.13
N ALA A 580 20.76 -26.11 1.92
CA ALA A 580 19.71 -26.35 0.95
C ALA A 580 19.43 -25.06 0.19
N THR A 581 19.20 -25.19 -1.12
CA THR A 581 18.65 -24.14 -1.95
C THR A 581 17.28 -24.58 -2.39
N ALA A 582 16.25 -23.75 -2.20
CA ALA A 582 14.90 -24.04 -2.65
C ALA A 582 14.42 -22.92 -3.59
N ALA A 583 14.07 -23.30 -4.82
CA ALA A 583 13.47 -22.40 -5.80
C ALA A 583 11.94 -22.50 -5.72
N ALA A 584 11.26 -21.37 -5.68
CA ALA A 584 9.82 -21.28 -5.79
C ALA A 584 9.44 -20.42 -6.99
N ALA A 585 8.49 -20.87 -7.81
CA ALA A 585 8.10 -20.21 -9.04
C ALA A 585 7.72 -18.73 -8.83
N GLY A 586 8.49 -17.82 -9.45
CA GLY A 586 8.25 -16.38 -9.37
C GLY A 586 8.75 -15.69 -8.09
N LEU A 587 9.47 -16.40 -7.22
CA LEU A 587 10.10 -15.87 -6.01
C LEU A 587 11.64 -15.96 -6.11
N SER A 588 12.35 -15.27 -5.23
CA SER A 588 13.80 -15.46 -5.09
C SER A 588 14.08 -16.82 -4.47
N ASP A 589 15.21 -17.44 -4.87
CA ASP A 589 15.65 -18.68 -4.27
C ASP A 589 15.91 -18.49 -2.77
N VAL A 590 15.55 -19.53 -2.00
CA VAL A 590 15.84 -19.64 -0.57
C VAL A 590 17.16 -20.38 -0.44
N GLU A 591 18.19 -19.74 0.08
CA GLU A 591 19.42 -20.40 0.51
C GLU A 591 19.39 -20.57 2.02
N ALA A 592 19.43 -21.79 2.50
CA ALA A 592 19.43 -22.09 3.93
C ALA A 592 20.66 -22.95 4.27
N ASP A 593 21.35 -22.59 5.33
CA ASP A 593 22.39 -23.42 5.90
C ASP A 593 22.29 -23.50 7.43
N GLY A 594 22.85 -24.54 8.01
CA GLY A 594 22.79 -24.69 9.43
C GLY A 594 23.48 -25.91 9.99
N PHE A 595 23.38 -26.00 11.29
CA PHE A 595 24.05 -27.03 12.06
C PHE A 595 23.08 -27.67 13.07
N GLY A 596 23.22 -29.01 13.23
CA GLY A 596 22.47 -29.74 14.23
C GLY A 596 23.32 -30.72 15.00
N VAL A 597 22.90 -31.04 16.22
CA VAL A 597 23.45 -32.07 17.09
C VAL A 597 22.33 -32.95 17.59
N ALA A 598 22.55 -34.27 17.57
CA ALA A 598 21.62 -35.24 18.14
C ALA A 598 22.35 -36.30 18.93
N GLY A 599 21.71 -36.87 19.91
CA GLY A 599 22.25 -37.99 20.71
C GLY A 599 21.14 -38.82 21.34
N GLY A 600 21.49 -40.02 21.74
CA GLY A 600 20.49 -40.91 22.29
C GLY A 600 21.03 -42.22 22.84
N VAL A 601 20.09 -43.07 23.21
CA VAL A 601 20.36 -44.40 23.72
C VAL A 601 19.50 -45.43 22.99
N ASP A 602 20.12 -46.55 22.65
CA ASP A 602 19.42 -47.68 22.04
C ASP A 602 19.79 -49.03 22.69
N ILE A 603 18.89 -49.99 22.58
CA ILE A 603 19.07 -51.35 23.11
C ILE A 603 18.76 -52.37 22.02
N GLY A 604 19.66 -53.36 21.92
CA GLY A 604 19.55 -54.46 20.96
C GLY A 604 18.94 -55.68 21.52
N PHE A 605 18.09 -56.38 20.74
CA PHE A 605 17.41 -57.64 21.03
C PHE A 605 17.59 -58.61 19.84
N GLY A 606 18.70 -59.30 19.73
CA GLY A 606 18.99 -60.14 18.56
C GLY A 606 19.11 -59.38 17.28
N SER A 607 18.17 -59.58 16.36
CA SER A 607 18.11 -58.89 15.07
C SER A 607 17.42 -57.52 15.12
N ALA A 608 16.82 -57.16 16.25
CA ALA A 608 16.05 -55.89 16.41
C ALA A 608 16.76 -54.94 17.36
N ARG A 609 16.54 -53.66 17.16
CA ARG A 609 16.99 -52.56 18.02
C ARG A 609 15.93 -51.49 18.15
N ILE A 610 15.79 -50.95 19.37
CA ILE A 610 14.93 -49.79 19.63
C ILE A 610 15.70 -48.72 20.40
N GLY A 611 15.36 -47.44 20.22
CA GLY A 611 16.04 -46.36 20.91
C GLY A 611 15.21 -45.08 20.99
N VAL A 612 15.73 -44.18 21.79
CA VAL A 612 15.23 -42.82 21.93
C VAL A 612 16.36 -41.83 21.75
N GLY A 613 16.08 -40.67 21.17
CA GLY A 613 17.06 -39.65 20.92
C GLY A 613 16.48 -38.22 21.09
N VAL A 614 17.39 -37.29 21.28
CA VAL A 614 17.08 -35.84 21.30
C VAL A 614 17.99 -35.16 20.28
N GLY A 615 17.45 -34.26 19.51
CA GLY A 615 18.18 -33.43 18.56
C GLY A 615 17.86 -31.98 18.73
N HIS A 616 18.84 -31.11 18.44
CA HIS A 616 18.67 -29.66 18.31
C HIS A 616 19.28 -29.20 17.00
N THR A 617 18.57 -28.37 16.26
CA THR A 617 19.02 -27.83 14.97
C THR A 617 18.73 -26.34 14.90
N THR A 618 19.67 -25.58 14.33
CA THR A 618 19.52 -24.17 13.97
C THR A 618 19.84 -24.04 12.48
N LEU A 619 18.94 -23.35 11.77
CA LEU A 619 19.06 -23.02 10.35
C LEU A 619 18.94 -21.52 10.18
N GLU A 620 19.75 -20.95 9.30
CA GLU A 620 19.62 -19.57 8.80
C GLU A 620 19.29 -19.65 7.31
N GLY A 621 18.27 -18.93 6.88
CA GLY A 621 17.83 -18.86 5.49
C GLY A 621 17.81 -17.43 5.00
N ASP A 622 18.47 -17.19 3.86
CA ASP A 622 18.45 -15.92 3.14
C ASP A 622 17.51 -16.01 1.93
N PHE A 623 16.76 -14.91 1.66
CA PHE A 623 15.78 -14.85 0.60
C PHE A 623 15.97 -13.56 -0.20
N GLY A 624 16.82 -13.57 -1.19
CA GLY A 624 17.13 -12.36 -1.94
C GLY A 624 17.80 -11.27 -1.08
N VAL A 625 17.67 -10.02 -1.49
CA VAL A 625 18.34 -8.90 -0.83
C VAL A 625 17.66 -8.53 0.49
N ALA A 626 18.39 -8.60 1.60
CA ALA A 626 17.99 -8.15 2.95
C ALA A 626 16.77 -8.86 3.56
N SER A 627 16.47 -10.09 3.16
CA SER A 627 15.47 -10.96 3.81
C SER A 627 16.17 -12.15 4.45
N ALA A 628 15.88 -12.42 5.71
CA ALA A 628 16.46 -13.55 6.43
C ALA A 628 15.46 -14.19 7.37
N ILE A 629 15.57 -15.51 7.57
CA ILE A 629 14.81 -16.25 8.60
C ILE A 629 15.78 -17.15 9.38
N GLU A 630 15.74 -17.05 10.70
CA GLU A 630 16.40 -17.99 11.62
C GLU A 630 15.34 -18.95 12.17
N ALA A 631 15.54 -20.25 11.96
CA ALA A 631 14.69 -21.31 12.47
C ALA A 631 15.50 -22.26 13.38
N LYS A 632 14.92 -22.63 14.52
CA LYS A 632 15.54 -23.58 15.45
C LYS A 632 14.48 -24.43 16.15
N GLY A 633 14.89 -25.62 16.59
CA GLY A 633 14.01 -26.48 17.37
C GLY A 633 14.76 -27.62 18.03
N THR A 634 14.16 -28.12 19.12
CA THR A 634 14.57 -29.30 19.82
C THR A 634 13.53 -30.41 19.61
N SER A 635 13.98 -31.54 19.10
CA SER A 635 13.10 -32.65 18.75
C SER A 635 13.43 -33.88 19.60
N ILE A 636 12.41 -34.62 19.99
CA ILE A 636 12.53 -35.95 20.65
C ILE A 636 12.12 -37.00 19.63
N ALA A 637 12.95 -38.01 19.43
CA ALA A 637 12.69 -39.13 18.52
C ALA A 637 12.62 -40.49 19.23
N VAL A 638 11.75 -41.34 18.71
CA VAL A 638 11.74 -42.78 18.97
C VAL A 638 12.07 -43.50 17.67
N TYR A 639 12.92 -44.52 17.71
CA TYR A 639 13.33 -45.19 16.52
C TYR A 639 13.59 -46.68 16.75
N GLY A 640 13.57 -47.45 15.69
CA GLY A 640 13.89 -48.88 15.75
C GLY A 640 14.09 -49.48 14.37
N GLY A 641 14.75 -50.64 14.38
CA GLY A 641 15.00 -51.38 13.15
C GLY A 641 15.24 -52.86 13.39
N VAL A 642 15.17 -53.63 12.32
CA VAL A 642 15.46 -55.03 12.27
C VAL A 642 16.41 -55.30 11.10
N VAL A 643 17.43 -56.14 11.34
CA VAL A 643 18.38 -56.61 10.30
C VAL A 643 18.39 -58.14 10.36
N LEU A 644 17.88 -58.79 9.31
CA LEU A 644 17.80 -60.26 9.24
C LEU A 644 19.10 -60.85 8.66
N PRO A 645 19.45 -62.11 9.01
CA PRO A 645 20.62 -62.80 8.42
C PRO A 645 20.55 -62.91 6.88
N SER A 646 19.36 -62.83 6.30
CA SER A 646 19.16 -62.85 4.85
C SER A 646 19.65 -61.56 4.14
N GLY A 647 20.09 -60.57 4.91
CA GLY A 647 20.45 -59.22 4.38
C GLY A 647 19.27 -58.27 4.27
N PHE A 648 18.02 -58.69 4.54
CA PHE A 648 16.85 -57.78 4.61
C PHE A 648 16.93 -56.93 5.86
N TYR A 649 16.60 -55.67 5.72
CA TYR A 649 16.48 -54.71 6.83
C TYR A 649 15.23 -53.84 6.71
N MET A 650 14.76 -53.35 7.86
CA MET A 650 13.76 -52.29 7.95
C MET A 650 14.08 -51.39 9.14
N GLU A 651 14.04 -50.11 8.92
CA GLU A 651 14.40 -49.07 9.88
C GLU A 651 13.28 -48.03 9.89
N ALA A 652 12.91 -47.50 11.06
CA ALA A 652 11.90 -46.45 11.18
C ALA A 652 12.22 -45.52 12.36
N ALA A 653 11.79 -44.27 12.22
CA ALA A 653 11.87 -43.25 13.28
C ALA A 653 10.63 -42.34 13.22
N ALA A 654 10.23 -41.85 14.38
CA ALA A 654 9.23 -40.76 14.50
C ALA A 654 9.70 -39.78 15.56
N SER A 655 9.47 -38.49 15.29
CA SER A 655 9.89 -37.39 16.17
C SER A 655 8.83 -36.33 16.34
N LYS A 656 8.86 -35.65 17.50
CA LYS A 656 8.10 -34.44 17.78
C LYS A 656 9.10 -33.33 18.13
N THR A 657 8.99 -32.20 17.44
CA THR A 657 9.71 -30.96 17.78
C THR A 657 8.89 -30.23 18.85
N ILE A 658 9.52 -29.93 19.98
CA ILE A 658 8.85 -29.45 21.21
C ILE A 658 9.02 -27.93 21.42
N ASP A 659 9.88 -27.27 20.65
CA ASP A 659 10.16 -25.83 20.70
C ASP A 659 10.59 -25.31 19.34
N LEU A 660 9.78 -25.56 18.30
CA LEU A 660 9.98 -24.99 16.99
C LEU A 660 9.82 -23.47 17.06
N LYS A 661 10.85 -22.74 16.68
CA LYS A 661 10.87 -21.28 16.70
C LYS A 661 11.48 -20.71 15.43
N LEU A 662 10.80 -19.73 14.86
CA LEU A 662 11.37 -18.82 13.89
C LEU A 662 11.68 -17.52 14.65
N GLY A 663 12.93 -17.41 15.15
CA GLY A 663 13.34 -16.36 16.08
C GLY A 663 13.62 -15.02 15.44
N ARG A 664 13.90 -15.00 14.15
CA ARG A 664 14.17 -13.81 13.33
C ARG A 664 13.56 -14.03 11.95
N ILE A 665 12.62 -13.15 11.58
CA ILE A 665 12.06 -13.07 10.25
C ILE A 665 12.26 -11.62 9.80
N GLU A 666 13.03 -11.38 8.75
CA GLU A 666 13.31 -10.05 8.21
C GLU A 666 12.73 -9.93 6.81
N ARG A 667 11.99 -8.86 6.57
CA ARG A 667 11.41 -8.53 5.28
C ARG A 667 11.70 -7.07 4.91
N PRO A 668 12.32 -6.78 3.74
CA PRO A 668 12.38 -5.42 3.22
C PRO A 668 10.97 -4.85 3.07
N SER A 669 10.81 -3.60 3.48
CA SER A 669 9.50 -2.95 3.53
C SER A 669 9.56 -1.61 2.80
N ALA A 670 8.40 -0.98 2.59
CA ALA A 670 8.33 0.35 2.02
C ALA A 670 9.12 1.37 2.86
N TYR A 671 9.45 2.49 2.24
CA TYR A 671 10.12 3.63 2.90
C TYR A 671 11.52 3.34 3.46
N GLY A 672 12.19 2.27 2.96
CA GLY A 672 13.51 1.86 3.43
C GLY A 672 13.51 1.25 4.84
N GLN A 673 12.36 0.81 5.33
CA GLN A 673 12.20 0.14 6.63
C GLN A 673 12.32 -1.40 6.47
N THR A 674 12.48 -2.11 7.59
CA THR A 674 12.51 -3.57 7.63
C THR A 674 11.47 -4.09 8.62
N GLY A 675 10.55 -4.93 8.14
CA GLY A 675 9.62 -5.67 8.98
C GLY A 675 10.33 -6.80 9.71
N LEU A 676 10.16 -6.87 11.01
CA LEU A 676 10.75 -7.86 11.90
C LEU A 676 9.65 -8.72 12.51
N GLY A 677 9.66 -10.02 12.22
CA GLY A 677 8.71 -10.99 12.75
C GLY A 677 9.36 -12.06 13.61
N ARG A 678 8.53 -12.74 14.40
CA ARG A 678 8.87 -13.95 15.16
C ARG A 678 7.62 -14.80 15.26
N THR A 679 7.80 -16.13 15.20
CA THR A 679 6.70 -17.05 15.44
C THR A 679 7.22 -18.34 16.05
N ASP A 680 6.33 -19.01 16.76
CA ASP A 680 6.53 -20.34 17.29
C ASP A 680 5.67 -21.34 16.51
N GLY A 681 5.89 -22.63 16.71
CA GLY A 681 5.07 -23.66 16.08
C GLY A 681 5.37 -25.05 16.59
N ASP A 682 4.70 -26.00 15.99
CA ASP A 682 4.85 -27.41 16.25
C ASP A 682 5.24 -28.15 14.97
N ALA A 683 6.05 -29.20 15.11
CA ALA A 683 6.29 -30.11 14.02
C ALA A 683 6.36 -31.56 14.53
N TRP A 684 5.90 -32.49 13.70
CA TRP A 684 6.19 -33.89 13.88
C TRP A 684 6.62 -34.53 12.58
N ALA A 685 7.48 -35.53 12.66
CA ALA A 685 7.99 -36.23 11.50
C ALA A 685 8.05 -37.73 11.73
N ALA A 686 7.89 -38.48 10.65
CA ALA A 686 8.08 -39.91 10.63
C ALA A 686 8.84 -40.33 9.38
N GLY A 687 9.70 -41.33 9.51
CA GLY A 687 10.43 -41.90 8.38
C GLY A 687 10.61 -43.38 8.50
N ALA A 688 10.64 -44.09 7.38
CA ALA A 688 10.95 -45.52 7.32
C ALA A 688 11.76 -45.84 6.06
N GLU A 689 12.65 -46.80 6.18
CA GLU A 689 13.44 -47.35 5.07
C GLU A 689 13.46 -48.86 5.16
N ALA A 690 13.35 -49.53 4.02
CA ALA A 690 13.54 -50.98 3.93
C ALA A 690 14.41 -51.30 2.71
N GLY A 691 15.24 -52.35 2.84
CA GLY A 691 16.11 -52.75 1.76
C GLY A 691 16.67 -54.14 1.93
N TRP A 692 17.45 -54.57 0.96
CA TRP A 692 18.06 -55.90 0.96
C TRP A 692 19.49 -55.80 0.47
N LEU A 693 20.46 -56.21 1.33
CA LEU A 693 21.91 -56.23 0.98
C LEU A 693 22.36 -57.66 0.68
N PHE A 694 22.72 -57.92 -0.54
CA PHE A 694 23.28 -59.18 -1.01
C PHE A 694 24.81 -59.18 -0.83
N GLY A 695 25.38 -60.29 -0.42
CA GLY A 695 26.81 -60.42 -0.23
C GLY A 695 27.54 -60.97 -1.48
N PHE A 696 28.59 -60.25 -1.91
CA PHE A 696 29.46 -60.58 -3.04
C PHE A 696 30.93 -60.53 -2.55
N GLY A 697 31.34 -61.54 -1.77
CA GLY A 697 32.65 -61.50 -1.13
C GLY A 697 32.73 -60.43 -0.05
N ASN A 698 33.66 -59.47 -0.18
CA ASN A 698 33.78 -58.34 0.73
C ASN A 698 32.88 -57.16 0.38
N VAL A 699 32.04 -57.28 -0.63
CA VAL A 699 31.05 -56.25 -1.03
C VAL A 699 29.66 -56.70 -0.62
N LYS A 700 28.91 -55.79 -0.05
CA LYS A 700 27.44 -55.97 0.16
C LYS A 700 26.73 -54.85 -0.62
N ALA A 701 25.79 -55.20 -1.47
CA ALA A 701 25.05 -54.24 -2.28
C ALA A 701 23.58 -54.68 -2.49
N GLY A 702 22.70 -53.71 -2.66
CA GLY A 702 21.30 -53.99 -2.97
C GLY A 702 20.37 -52.79 -2.96
N PRO A 703 19.10 -53.00 -3.33
CA PRO A 703 18.10 -51.93 -3.42
C PRO A 703 17.56 -51.53 -2.03
N PHE A 704 17.12 -50.30 -1.93
CA PHE A 704 16.30 -49.79 -0.83
C PHE A 704 15.17 -48.87 -1.33
N ALA A 705 14.13 -48.75 -0.51
CA ALA A 705 13.05 -47.81 -0.64
C ALA A 705 12.80 -47.14 0.70
N GLY A 706 12.53 -45.84 0.70
CA GLY A 706 12.26 -45.05 1.90
C GLY A 706 11.08 -44.14 1.69
N ILE A 707 10.47 -43.77 2.80
CA ILE A 707 9.43 -42.74 2.89
C ILE A 707 9.71 -41.88 4.12
N GLU A 708 9.49 -40.58 3.97
CA GLU A 708 9.58 -39.60 5.04
C GLU A 708 8.38 -38.69 4.97
N TYR A 709 7.83 -38.33 6.11
CA TYR A 709 6.72 -37.41 6.27
C TYR A 709 7.07 -36.39 7.34
N VAL A 710 6.73 -35.14 7.10
CA VAL A 710 6.81 -34.06 8.08
C VAL A 710 5.54 -33.23 8.01
N ASP A 711 5.04 -32.82 9.16
CA ASP A 711 3.90 -31.98 9.37
C ASP A 711 4.28 -30.83 10.31
N VAL A 712 3.97 -29.61 9.89
CA VAL A 712 4.35 -28.37 10.56
C VAL A 712 3.14 -27.47 10.67
N SER A 713 2.92 -26.91 11.86
CA SER A 713 1.97 -25.85 12.12
C SER A 713 2.72 -24.68 12.74
N LEU A 714 2.63 -23.49 12.11
CA LEU A 714 3.22 -22.24 12.58
C LEU A 714 2.10 -21.31 13.02
N ASP A 715 2.29 -20.68 14.18
CA ASP A 715 1.36 -19.67 14.69
C ASP A 715 1.44 -18.38 13.86
N GLY A 716 0.32 -17.66 13.74
CA GLY A 716 0.27 -16.33 13.15
C GLY A 716 1.07 -15.33 13.96
N PHE A 717 1.61 -14.30 13.30
CA PHE A 717 2.42 -13.28 13.95
C PHE A 717 2.22 -11.89 13.37
N THR A 718 2.69 -10.88 14.10
CA THR A 718 2.68 -9.49 13.65
C THR A 718 4.11 -8.97 13.58
N GLU A 719 4.46 -8.33 12.46
CA GLU A 719 5.74 -7.63 12.30
C GLU A 719 5.79 -6.35 13.14
N THR A 720 7.02 -5.91 13.42
CA THR A 720 7.39 -4.62 14.00
C THR A 720 8.54 -4.00 13.20
N GLY A 721 8.84 -2.71 13.40
CA GLY A 721 10.00 -2.04 12.78
C GLY A 721 9.74 -1.43 11.40
N ALA A 722 8.58 -1.68 10.79
CA ALA A 722 8.21 -1.13 9.49
C ALA A 722 6.98 -0.19 9.54
N SER A 723 6.59 0.25 10.73
CA SER A 723 5.52 1.24 10.95
C SER A 723 4.26 0.94 10.11
N VAL A 724 3.91 1.80 9.14
CA VAL A 724 2.75 1.66 8.25
C VAL A 724 2.74 0.35 7.46
N SER A 725 3.92 -0.21 7.20
CA SER A 725 4.12 -1.41 6.39
C SER A 725 4.24 -2.71 7.19
N ASN A 726 4.06 -2.68 8.52
CA ASN A 726 4.02 -3.90 9.34
C ASN A 726 2.88 -4.82 8.90
N LEU A 727 3.16 -6.11 8.77
CA LEU A 727 2.20 -7.13 8.35
C LEU A 727 1.73 -7.98 9.52
N VAL A 728 0.52 -8.49 9.39
CA VAL A 728 -0.04 -9.54 10.24
C VAL A 728 -0.25 -10.77 9.38
N TYR A 729 0.39 -11.85 9.75
CA TYR A 729 0.28 -13.16 9.11
C TYR A 729 -0.67 -14.04 9.90
N GLY A 730 -1.47 -14.84 9.21
CA GLY A 730 -2.28 -15.91 9.81
C GLY A 730 -1.46 -17.15 10.08
N ASP A 731 -2.06 -18.11 10.77
CA ASP A 731 -1.49 -19.44 10.98
C ASP A 731 -1.16 -20.10 9.64
N LEU A 732 -0.19 -21.02 9.64
CA LEU A 732 0.27 -21.72 8.44
C LEU A 732 0.46 -23.20 8.72
N ASP A 733 -0.35 -24.05 8.08
CA ASP A 733 -0.22 -25.50 8.12
C ASP A 733 0.43 -26.02 6.83
N TYR A 734 1.42 -26.88 6.99
CA TYR A 734 2.22 -27.43 5.91
C TYR A 734 2.64 -28.85 6.20
N SER A 735 2.52 -29.74 5.21
CA SER A 735 3.12 -31.07 5.31
C SER A 735 3.81 -31.49 4.02
N ARG A 736 4.80 -32.36 4.15
CA ARG A 736 5.59 -32.88 3.04
C ARG A 736 5.78 -34.36 3.16
N THR A 737 5.56 -35.07 2.06
CA THR A 737 5.87 -36.51 1.90
C THR A 737 7.01 -36.67 0.91
N ARG A 738 8.08 -37.39 1.29
CA ARG A 738 9.21 -37.73 0.43
C ARG A 738 9.31 -39.23 0.26
N GLY A 739 9.13 -39.73 -0.95
CA GLY A 739 9.42 -41.10 -1.33
C GLY A 739 10.80 -41.21 -1.96
N SER A 740 11.62 -42.18 -1.59
CA SER A 740 12.94 -42.43 -2.15
C SER A 740 13.13 -43.88 -2.62
N LEU A 741 13.88 -44.07 -3.70
CA LEU A 741 14.26 -45.39 -4.23
C LEU A 741 15.72 -45.33 -4.67
N GLY A 742 16.51 -46.34 -4.30
CA GLY A 742 17.93 -46.31 -4.63
C GLY A 742 18.65 -47.64 -4.44
N ILE A 743 19.97 -47.55 -4.58
CA ILE A 743 20.91 -48.67 -4.39
C ILE A 743 21.95 -48.25 -3.34
N GLU A 744 22.26 -49.15 -2.38
CA GLU A 744 23.35 -49.01 -1.43
C GLU A 744 24.42 -50.08 -1.72
N ALA A 745 25.69 -49.69 -1.63
CA ALA A 745 26.84 -50.57 -1.73
C ALA A 745 27.81 -50.27 -0.58
N ARG A 746 28.33 -51.33 0.09
CA ARG A 746 29.35 -51.27 1.13
C ARG A 746 30.47 -52.21 0.81
N VAL A 747 31.69 -51.79 1.08
CA VAL A 747 32.90 -52.63 0.95
C VAL A 747 33.50 -52.87 2.33
N ASP A 748 33.58 -54.13 2.77
CA ASP A 748 34.17 -54.52 4.03
C ASP A 748 35.72 -54.64 3.86
N VAL A 749 36.48 -53.53 3.96
CA VAL A 749 37.94 -53.50 3.85
C VAL A 749 38.58 -54.03 5.15
N SER A 750 38.05 -53.54 6.29
CA SER A 750 38.42 -54.01 7.63
C SER A 750 37.28 -53.68 8.60
N PRO A 751 37.31 -54.20 9.84
CA PRO A 751 36.31 -53.80 10.86
C PRO A 751 36.30 -52.29 11.12
N SER A 752 37.44 -51.62 10.95
CA SER A 752 37.59 -50.18 11.15
C SER A 752 37.43 -49.33 9.89
N VAL A 753 37.25 -49.92 8.70
CA VAL A 753 37.13 -49.16 7.45
C VAL A 753 36.16 -49.85 6.52
N ARG A 754 34.95 -49.30 6.41
CA ARG A 754 33.85 -49.80 5.56
C ARG A 754 33.27 -48.66 4.72
N PRO A 755 33.88 -48.37 3.54
CA PRO A 755 33.33 -47.40 2.61
C PRO A 755 31.91 -47.77 2.18
N THR A 756 31.00 -46.77 2.10
CA THR A 756 29.60 -46.90 1.68
C THR A 756 29.29 -45.90 0.60
N LEU A 757 28.56 -46.32 -0.42
CA LEU A 757 28.00 -45.48 -1.46
C LEU A 757 26.48 -45.73 -1.60
N ARG A 758 25.71 -44.67 -1.70
CA ARG A 758 24.27 -44.73 -1.99
C ARG A 758 23.98 -43.80 -3.17
N ALA A 759 23.06 -44.20 -4.03
CA ALA A 759 22.56 -43.37 -5.10
C ALA A 759 21.09 -43.72 -5.37
N GLY A 760 20.30 -42.74 -5.73
CA GLY A 760 18.89 -42.96 -5.95
C GLY A 760 18.17 -41.71 -6.44
N TYR A 761 16.86 -41.81 -6.36
CA TYR A 761 15.93 -40.74 -6.74
C TYR A 761 14.86 -40.57 -5.67
N ALA A 762 14.54 -39.31 -5.37
CA ALA A 762 13.51 -38.94 -4.42
C ALA A 762 12.43 -38.12 -5.12
N ILE A 763 11.17 -38.38 -4.75
CA ILE A 763 10.00 -37.62 -5.19
C ILE A 763 9.38 -37.03 -3.95
N GLU A 764 9.08 -35.72 -3.99
CA GLU A 764 8.46 -35.00 -2.90
C GLU A 764 7.07 -34.50 -3.32
N GLU A 765 6.11 -34.57 -2.41
CA GLU A 765 4.77 -34.04 -2.54
C GLU A 765 4.44 -33.18 -1.32
N GLU A 766 3.97 -31.98 -1.57
CA GLU A 766 3.60 -31.00 -0.56
C GLU A 766 2.08 -30.94 -0.42
N HIS A 767 1.62 -30.82 0.83
CA HIS A 767 0.21 -30.67 1.20
C HIS A 767 0.08 -29.55 2.24
N GLY A 768 -1.15 -29.09 2.49
CA GLY A 768 -1.47 -28.05 3.46
C GLY A 768 -1.99 -26.79 2.77
N ASP A 769 -1.79 -25.65 3.42
CA ASP A 769 -2.31 -24.38 2.94
C ASP A 769 -1.65 -23.95 1.62
N ARG A 770 -2.46 -23.78 0.58
CA ARG A 770 -2.03 -23.23 -0.71
C ARG A 770 -2.17 -21.71 -0.78
N ARG A 771 -2.79 -21.12 0.21
CA ARG A 771 -2.97 -19.67 0.37
C ARG A 771 -2.95 -19.34 1.85
N SER A 772 -2.36 -18.19 2.18
CA SER A 772 -2.42 -17.62 3.52
C SER A 772 -2.98 -16.21 3.47
N THR A 773 -3.61 -15.78 4.55
CA THR A 773 -4.13 -14.41 4.68
C THR A 773 -3.08 -13.53 5.33
N VAL A 774 -2.74 -12.43 4.66
CA VAL A 774 -1.82 -11.41 5.15
C VAL A 774 -2.52 -10.06 5.09
N ARG A 775 -2.34 -9.23 6.11
CA ARG A 775 -2.92 -7.89 6.15
C ARG A 775 -1.94 -6.85 6.68
N LEU A 776 -2.11 -5.61 6.25
CA LEU A 776 -1.43 -4.46 6.84
C LEU A 776 -1.93 -4.23 8.28
N ALA A 777 -1.01 -4.11 9.24
CA ALA A 777 -1.36 -3.84 10.64
C ALA A 777 -1.94 -2.42 10.82
N SER A 778 -1.54 -1.49 9.97
CA SER A 778 -1.98 -0.10 9.96
C SER A 778 -3.39 0.10 9.41
N ALA A 779 -3.88 -0.77 8.49
CA ALA A 779 -5.13 -0.56 7.77
C ALA A 779 -6.25 -1.46 8.30
N GLN A 780 -7.41 -0.85 8.62
CA GLN A 780 -8.61 -1.58 9.05
C GLN A 780 -9.57 -1.87 7.89
N HIS A 781 -9.23 -1.47 6.67
CA HIS A 781 -10.03 -1.69 5.47
C HIS A 781 -9.69 -3.03 4.80
N ALA A 782 -10.70 -3.67 4.18
CA ALA A 782 -10.57 -4.98 3.52
C ALA A 782 -9.50 -4.98 2.40
N MET A 783 -9.31 -3.87 1.69
CA MET A 783 -8.27 -3.70 0.67
C MET A 783 -6.85 -3.95 1.22
N GLY A 784 -6.61 -3.62 2.49
CA GLY A 784 -5.34 -3.90 3.20
C GLY A 784 -5.12 -5.37 3.55
N THR A 785 -6.04 -6.28 3.15
CA THR A 785 -5.95 -7.74 3.38
C THR A 785 -5.83 -8.45 2.05
N GLN A 786 -4.83 -9.32 1.92
CA GLN A 786 -4.58 -10.08 0.71
C GLN A 786 -4.55 -11.58 1.02
N SER A 787 -5.08 -12.38 0.09
CA SER A 787 -4.90 -13.83 0.09
C SER A 787 -3.71 -14.17 -0.81
N VAL A 788 -2.58 -14.47 -0.19
CA VAL A 788 -1.30 -14.74 -0.85
C VAL A 788 -1.25 -16.20 -1.28
N ALA A 789 -0.96 -16.47 -2.54
CA ALA A 789 -0.72 -17.84 -3.01
C ALA A 789 0.67 -18.31 -2.57
N LEU A 790 0.75 -19.54 -2.07
CA LEU A 790 2.00 -20.20 -1.72
C LEU A 790 2.44 -21.05 -2.90
N ALA A 791 3.56 -20.71 -3.51
CA ALA A 791 4.10 -21.45 -4.63
C ALA A 791 4.51 -22.86 -4.19
N ASP A 792 4.11 -23.87 -4.96
CA ASP A 792 4.62 -25.23 -4.78
C ASP A 792 6.11 -25.24 -5.17
N THR A 793 6.93 -25.92 -4.36
CA THR A 793 8.31 -26.19 -4.71
C THR A 793 8.38 -27.55 -5.40
N GLU A 794 8.78 -27.60 -6.69
CA GLU A 794 9.03 -28.88 -7.38
C GLU A 794 10.30 -29.52 -6.83
N ARG A 795 10.18 -30.70 -6.23
CA ARG A 795 11.29 -31.36 -5.54
C ARG A 795 11.48 -32.82 -5.97
N ASN A 796 11.72 -33.02 -7.28
CA ASN A 796 12.17 -34.30 -7.81
C ASN A 796 13.69 -34.30 -7.92
N ARG A 797 14.41 -35.11 -7.09
CA ARG A 797 15.86 -35.01 -6.96
C ARG A 797 16.56 -36.36 -7.13
N ALA A 798 17.64 -36.38 -7.88
CA ALA A 798 18.64 -37.42 -7.77
C ALA A 798 19.50 -37.18 -6.53
N PHE A 799 19.92 -38.23 -5.83
CA PHE A 799 20.86 -38.12 -4.71
C PHE A 799 22.00 -39.10 -4.82
N VAL A 800 23.14 -38.66 -4.28
CA VAL A 800 24.34 -39.46 -4.09
C VAL A 800 24.88 -39.21 -2.69
N SER A 801 25.19 -40.28 -1.95
CA SER A 801 25.78 -40.21 -0.62
C SER A 801 26.98 -41.15 -0.53
N GLY A 802 28.08 -40.67 0.03
CA GLY A 802 29.29 -41.43 0.29
C GLY A 802 29.67 -41.36 1.76
N GLY A 803 30.19 -42.43 2.32
CA GLY A 803 30.60 -42.45 3.72
C GLY A 803 31.62 -43.53 4.06
N ILE A 804 32.12 -43.47 5.28
CA ILE A 804 32.99 -44.48 5.88
C ILE A 804 32.47 -44.78 7.27
N ASP A 805 32.10 -46.04 7.51
CA ASP A 805 31.69 -46.56 8.82
C ASP A 805 32.82 -47.49 9.36
N GLY A 806 32.96 -47.56 10.68
CA GLY A 806 33.94 -48.41 11.30
C GLY A 806 33.72 -48.64 12.78
N SER A 807 34.50 -49.58 13.31
CA SER A 807 34.51 -49.88 14.74
C SER A 807 35.95 -50.10 15.29
N LEU A 808 36.17 -49.55 16.48
CA LEU A 808 37.42 -49.69 17.25
C LEU A 808 37.09 -50.16 18.68
N GLY A 809 37.06 -51.49 18.89
CA GLY A 809 36.57 -52.05 20.14
C GLY A 809 35.08 -51.78 20.40
N ALA A 810 34.77 -51.17 21.53
CA ALA A 810 33.40 -50.80 21.87
C ALA A 810 32.90 -49.50 21.15
N VAL A 811 33.80 -48.75 20.55
CA VAL A 811 33.48 -47.50 19.84
C VAL A 811 33.17 -47.78 18.38
N ARG A 812 32.06 -47.21 17.88
CA ARG A 812 31.71 -47.18 16.46
C ARG A 812 31.63 -45.74 16.00
N TYR A 813 31.97 -45.52 14.75
CA TYR A 813 31.91 -44.21 14.12
C TYR A 813 31.47 -44.31 12.67
N GLY A 814 30.92 -43.18 12.17
CA GLY A 814 30.53 -43.01 10.77
C GLY A 814 30.72 -41.57 10.38
N VAL A 815 31.22 -41.35 9.15
CA VAL A 815 31.25 -40.04 8.48
C VAL A 815 30.56 -40.22 7.17
N SER A 816 29.65 -39.30 6.83
CA SER A 816 28.96 -39.33 5.54
C SER A 816 28.77 -37.92 4.97
N ALA A 817 28.69 -37.84 3.65
CA ALA A 817 28.26 -36.66 2.94
C ALA A 817 27.22 -37.08 1.89
N GLU A 818 26.15 -36.31 1.75
CA GLU A 818 25.09 -36.53 0.78
C GLU A 818 24.88 -35.25 -0.01
N GLY A 819 24.71 -35.38 -1.32
CA GLY A 819 24.24 -34.34 -2.21
C GLY A 819 22.94 -34.76 -2.87
N ARG A 820 21.99 -33.87 -2.97
CA ARG A 820 20.73 -34.01 -3.71
C ARG A 820 20.68 -32.93 -4.78
N PHE A 821 20.29 -33.29 -6.00
CA PHE A 821 20.37 -32.46 -7.17
C PHE A 821 19.04 -32.49 -7.91
N GLY A 822 18.46 -31.31 -8.15
CA GLY A 822 17.19 -31.13 -8.84
C GLY A 822 17.22 -29.93 -9.78
N ARG A 823 16.11 -29.63 -10.45
CA ARG A 823 16.00 -28.40 -11.23
C ARG A 823 15.88 -27.18 -10.30
N GLY A 824 16.99 -26.44 -10.14
CA GLY A 824 17.03 -25.21 -9.35
C GLY A 824 17.06 -25.43 -7.84
N GLU A 825 17.30 -26.66 -7.40
CA GLU A 825 17.35 -27.00 -5.98
C GLU A 825 18.45 -28.02 -5.70
N ASP A 826 19.42 -27.62 -4.90
CA ASP A 826 20.51 -28.45 -4.46
C ASP A 826 20.50 -28.54 -2.92
N GLU A 827 20.75 -29.73 -2.38
CA GLU A 827 20.90 -29.95 -0.95
C GLU A 827 22.22 -30.66 -0.70
N ALA A 828 22.97 -30.22 0.26
CA ALA A 828 24.17 -30.89 0.73
C ALA A 828 24.09 -31.12 2.24
N ARG A 829 24.45 -32.32 2.69
CA ARG A 829 24.52 -32.68 4.11
C ARG A 829 25.81 -33.39 4.41
N ALA A 830 26.44 -33.06 5.50
CA ALA A 830 27.59 -33.80 6.05
C ALA A 830 27.28 -34.17 7.49
N SER A 831 27.61 -35.40 7.89
CA SER A 831 27.33 -35.87 9.24
C SER A 831 28.49 -36.72 9.78
N PHE A 832 28.66 -36.69 11.11
CA PHE A 832 29.57 -37.49 11.88
C PHE A 832 28.84 -38.08 13.08
N VAL A 833 28.83 -39.43 13.17
CA VAL A 833 28.22 -40.14 14.28
C VAL A 833 29.29 -40.92 15.03
N ILE A 834 29.22 -40.92 16.36
CA ILE A 834 30.05 -41.76 17.24
C ILE A 834 29.12 -42.49 18.26
N SER A 835 29.47 -43.73 18.60
CA SER A 835 28.71 -44.46 19.61
C SER A 835 29.62 -45.38 20.44
N LEU A 836 29.14 -45.60 21.67
CA LEU A 836 29.82 -46.46 22.65
C LEU A 836 28.85 -47.54 23.13
N GLY A 837 29.27 -48.80 23.04
CA GLY A 837 28.59 -49.95 23.67
C GLY A 837 28.91 -50.04 25.17
N LEU A 838 27.85 -50.19 25.99
CA LEU A 838 27.96 -50.32 27.43
C LEU A 838 27.85 -51.79 27.84
#